data_e622d4991010245058703b371d2d0c87
#
_entry.id   e622d4991010245058703b371d2d0c87
#
_cell.length_a   1.000
_cell.length_b   1.000
_cell.length_c   1.000
_cell.angle_alpha   90.00
_cell.angle_beta   90.00
_cell.angle_gamma   90.00
#
_symmetry.space_group_name_H-M   'P 1'
#
loop_
_entity.id
_entity.type
_entity.pdbx_description
1 polymer ?
#
loop_
_entity_poly.entity_id
_entity_poly.type
_entity_poly.pdbx_seq_one_letter_code
_entity_poly.pdbx_strand_id
1 'polypeptide(L)'
;MRSNLRQLFVSALTATTSIVVSAQSVTTSPEIITENSTDIVVTFHSDGGNRGLSSSTASTGIYAHTGVITTQSNGQWKNAPNWGDNSEKYKLIYTGPYTWELRIPDIRSYYNITSTNERIERMAFVFRDADCSAEGKTGNGGDIFINIFPADFPKSKAVDYPGGVPKMGSEINADGSVTFCIAAPGKNNAVMMGSWNNYTATPDCVMNYQDYNNIRYFWLTLDNIEKGKDYIYYYNFDGSVNVGDPYAHLVLDPYNDSYISSDVFPNLPSYPSDKISGVPLAVFNTERDIYDWKVTDFKGVKQSDLIIYELLLRDFTGAEGKALGNGTVKAAIEKLDYLKELGVNAIELLPIMEFAGNNSWGYNTNFYMAPDKAYGTPDDYRAFIDAAHEKGMAVILDIVFNQSDGGHPWYDMVRRNINPFYNGSAPHSYSVLNDWNQDFELVQQQWRDALDYWMTAYKVDGFRFDLVKGLGDSNSYGNTYDATTNSWGYSNDNNTNRYNATRVARMKDLRESMIKTNPSAYFINENLAGSEEENEMARDGEINWANLNWSARNYVIGMDNTSLSRFYAPHDDNRYWGSTVSYAESHDEERIAYNATATSPIVKGDFKALCQRIGSMAAQMLLSPGAHMIWQFGEIANTQTTKNPSGDNNTDPKKVEWKIMSQTNRKNLYNTFAALCDIRANYTSLYRETAKTDIDLSSTTARYISLTDGTSELYLVVNPAVEKTSVMADIPFPTNPGTGKTAFLSDSKYELLVASVDVTPKFTTTGITLPAGGFAVYASGPKTAIDDIMSDADSPTIVVDGGYIRVLSSYDSFSIYNLSGHSLPVDKPLVPGIYIVRVDAKTVKVAVTK
;
A
#
# COMPACT_ATOMS: atom_id res chain seq x y z
N MET A 1 -26.86 6.68 11.79
CA MET A 1 -25.93 6.15 10.77
C MET A 1 -24.63 6.96 10.63
N ARG A 2 -24.63 8.29 10.78
CA ARG A 2 -23.42 9.13 10.60
C ARG A 2 -22.44 9.19 11.78
N SER A 3 -22.81 8.73 12.98
CA SER A 3 -21.95 8.74 14.18
C SER A 3 -21.00 7.55 14.30
N ASN A 4 -21.25 6.46 13.60
CA ASN A 4 -20.46 5.23 13.73
C ASN A 4 -19.23 5.20 12.81
N LEU A 5 -19.19 6.01 11.75
CA LEU A 5 -17.97 6.11 10.91
C LEU A 5 -16.82 6.85 11.65
N ARG A 6 -17.15 7.77 12.55
CA ARG A 6 -16.14 8.49 13.33
C ARG A 6 -15.41 7.59 14.32
N GLN A 7 -16.07 6.55 14.83
CA GLN A 7 -15.46 5.56 15.73
C GLN A 7 -14.60 4.53 14.99
N LEU A 8 -14.87 4.26 13.71
CA LEU A 8 -14.14 3.26 12.94
C LEU A 8 -12.71 3.69 12.57
N PHE A 9 -12.44 4.97 12.36
CA PHE A 9 -11.13 5.46 11.96
C PHE A 9 -10.22 5.94 13.10
N VAL A 10 -10.78 6.40 14.22
CA VAL A 10 -9.98 6.91 15.35
C VAL A 10 -9.44 5.78 16.23
N SER A 11 -10.04 4.61 16.18
CA SER A 11 -9.72 3.52 17.11
C SER A 11 -8.71 2.48 16.59
N ALA A 12 -8.30 2.54 15.34
CA ALA A 12 -7.28 1.61 14.80
C ALA A 12 -5.86 1.86 15.32
N LEU A 13 -5.62 2.98 16.03
CA LEU A 13 -4.26 3.43 16.37
C LEU A 13 -3.92 3.43 17.87
N THR A 14 -4.74 2.90 18.77
CA THR A 14 -4.51 3.06 20.22
C THR A 14 -3.84 1.88 20.93
N ALA A 15 -3.34 0.89 20.27
CA ALA A 15 -2.71 -0.27 20.91
C ALA A 15 -1.24 -0.52 20.54
N THR A 16 -0.64 0.27 19.67
CA THR A 16 0.83 0.36 19.63
C THR A 16 1.21 1.61 20.40
N THR A 17 2.11 1.51 21.36
CA THR A 17 2.86 2.66 21.86
C THR A 17 3.46 3.33 20.64
N SER A 18 2.71 4.28 20.06
CA SER A 18 3.22 5.17 19.03
C SER A 18 4.38 5.92 19.69
N ILE A 19 5.59 5.47 19.38
CA ILE A 19 6.77 6.27 19.61
C ILE A 19 6.53 7.52 18.77
N VAL A 20 6.19 8.62 19.43
CA VAL A 20 6.02 9.91 18.79
C VAL A 20 7.41 10.34 18.35
N VAL A 21 7.76 9.96 17.14
CA VAL A 21 9.01 10.41 16.49
C VAL A 21 8.81 11.85 16.04
N SER A 22 9.75 12.71 16.22
CA SER A 22 9.56 14.12 15.97
C SER A 22 10.80 14.79 15.37
N ALA A 23 10.53 15.83 14.62
CA ALA A 23 11.41 16.76 13.93
C ALA A 23 12.68 17.17 14.72
N GLN A 24 13.65 17.75 14.00
CA GLN A 24 14.92 18.25 14.53
C GLN A 24 14.82 18.90 15.93
N SER A 25 15.52 18.32 16.92
CA SER A 25 15.46 18.77 18.31
C SER A 25 16.59 19.72 18.69
N VAL A 26 17.66 19.81 17.88
CA VAL A 26 18.83 20.63 18.18
C VAL A 26 19.36 21.32 16.94
N THR A 27 19.74 22.59 17.08
CA THR A 27 20.55 23.36 16.11
C THR A 27 21.78 23.93 16.80
N THR A 28 22.82 24.29 16.03
CA THR A 28 24.08 24.83 16.59
C THR A 28 24.55 26.09 15.89
N SER A 29 25.27 26.88 16.62
CA SER A 29 26.06 28.00 16.07
C SER A 29 27.47 27.91 16.63
N PRO A 30 28.52 27.77 15.78
CA PRO A 30 28.44 27.55 14.32
C PRO A 30 27.72 26.24 13.97
N GLU A 31 27.18 26.15 12.73
CA GLU A 31 26.53 24.93 12.23
C GLU A 31 27.51 23.76 12.14
N ILE A 32 28.67 23.98 11.58
CA ILE A 32 29.78 23.01 11.55
C ILE A 32 30.69 23.33 12.73
N ILE A 33 30.64 22.47 13.74
CA ILE A 33 31.50 22.56 14.93
C ILE A 33 32.78 21.78 14.67
N THR A 34 33.91 22.42 14.87
CA THR A 34 35.24 21.80 14.82
C THR A 34 35.85 21.78 16.22
N GLU A 35 36.94 21.03 16.41
CA GLU A 35 37.67 21.01 17.68
C GLU A 35 38.22 22.37 18.10
N ASN A 36 38.37 23.31 17.13
CA ASN A 36 38.83 24.68 17.35
C ASN A 36 37.68 25.69 17.51
N SER A 37 36.42 25.26 17.46
CA SER A 37 35.27 26.12 17.61
C SER A 37 35.17 26.67 19.06
N THR A 38 34.97 27.97 19.20
CA THR A 38 34.73 28.66 20.48
C THR A 38 33.33 29.27 20.46
N ASP A 39 32.83 29.59 21.66
CA ASP A 39 31.53 30.22 21.85
C ASP A 39 30.36 29.46 21.15
N ILE A 40 30.41 28.12 21.23
CA ILE A 40 29.39 27.26 20.65
C ILE A 40 28.06 27.49 21.39
N VAL A 41 27.00 27.73 20.62
CA VAL A 41 25.64 27.73 21.12
C VAL A 41 24.91 26.48 20.64
N VAL A 42 24.48 25.66 21.58
CA VAL A 42 23.58 24.51 21.32
C VAL A 42 22.16 24.95 21.63
N THR A 43 21.30 25.04 20.63
CA THR A 43 19.90 25.42 20.79
C THR A 43 19.03 24.18 20.80
N PHE A 44 18.42 23.91 21.94
CA PHE A 44 17.43 22.82 22.07
C PHE A 44 16.03 23.34 21.75
N HIS A 45 15.32 22.60 20.89
CA HIS A 45 13.94 22.85 20.48
C HIS A 45 13.03 21.81 21.15
N SER A 46 12.35 22.22 22.23
CA SER A 46 11.55 21.29 23.05
C SER A 46 10.25 20.80 22.37
N ASP A 47 9.87 21.41 21.25
CA ASP A 47 8.80 20.92 20.34
C ASP A 47 9.30 19.88 19.33
N GLY A 48 10.60 19.63 19.30
CA GLY A 48 11.30 18.61 18.52
C GLY A 48 11.61 17.34 19.36
N GLY A 49 12.22 16.33 18.71
CA GLY A 49 12.56 15.09 19.36
C GLY A 49 11.32 14.33 19.88
N ASN A 50 11.43 13.66 20.98
CA ASN A 50 10.32 12.94 21.64
C ASN A 50 9.27 13.88 22.27
N ARG A 51 9.49 15.23 22.21
CA ARG A 51 8.60 16.26 22.77
C ARG A 51 8.36 16.14 24.28
N GLY A 52 9.15 15.34 24.99
CA GLY A 52 8.97 15.11 26.42
C GLY A 52 9.07 16.40 27.27
N LEU A 53 9.70 17.46 26.73
CA LEU A 53 9.84 18.76 27.36
C LEU A 53 9.02 19.89 26.67
N SER A 54 8.09 19.55 25.78
CA SER A 54 7.31 20.55 25.02
C SER A 54 6.42 21.46 25.89
N SER A 55 6.04 21.01 27.07
CA SER A 55 5.27 21.79 28.05
C SER A 55 6.15 22.70 28.94
N SER A 56 7.48 22.62 28.82
CA SER A 56 8.40 23.39 29.65
C SER A 56 8.34 24.89 29.35
N THR A 57 8.40 25.71 30.42
CA THR A 57 8.36 27.16 30.36
C THR A 57 9.62 27.75 31.00
N ALA A 58 9.86 29.05 30.85
CA ALA A 58 10.99 29.72 31.46
C ALA A 58 11.13 29.47 32.98
N SER A 59 10.02 29.15 33.66
CA SER A 59 10.00 28.87 35.11
C SER A 59 10.36 27.44 35.49
N THR A 60 10.21 26.48 34.60
CA THR A 60 10.50 25.07 34.89
C THR A 60 12.00 24.74 34.80
N GLY A 61 12.74 25.46 33.99
CA GLY A 61 14.17 25.23 33.76
C GLY A 61 14.45 23.93 32.99
N ILE A 62 15.38 23.98 32.07
CA ILE A 62 15.89 22.78 31.37
C ILE A 62 17.41 22.67 31.60
N TYR A 63 17.88 21.43 31.78
CA TYR A 63 19.28 21.13 32.02
C TYR A 63 19.77 20.10 31.01
N ALA A 64 21.03 20.21 30.59
CA ALA A 64 21.68 19.25 29.73
C ALA A 64 22.42 18.18 30.55
N HIS A 65 22.02 16.94 30.45
CA HIS A 65 22.92 15.82 30.75
C HIS A 65 23.75 15.60 29.48
N THR A 66 25.04 15.96 29.54
CA THR A 66 25.88 15.99 28.33
C THR A 66 27.29 15.50 28.59
N GLY A 67 27.84 14.76 27.62
CA GLY A 67 29.18 14.25 27.58
C GLY A 67 29.74 14.28 26.18
N VAL A 68 30.91 13.68 25.98
CA VAL A 68 31.53 13.56 24.66
C VAL A 68 31.88 12.12 24.33
N ILE A 69 31.85 11.81 23.03
CA ILE A 69 32.45 10.61 22.47
C ILE A 69 33.75 11.02 21.82
N THR A 70 34.83 10.28 22.14
CA THR A 70 36.18 10.58 21.67
C THR A 70 36.78 9.38 20.99
N THR A 71 37.88 9.56 20.26
CA THR A 71 38.66 8.50 19.65
C THR A 71 39.16 7.43 20.67
N GLN A 72 39.09 7.71 21.96
CA GLN A 72 39.55 6.81 23.04
C GLN A 72 38.42 6.30 23.94
N SER A 73 37.16 6.69 23.67
CA SER A 73 36.02 6.34 24.53
C SER A 73 35.27 5.08 24.09
N ASN A 74 35.69 4.45 22.98
CA ASN A 74 35.02 3.25 22.43
C ASN A 74 33.52 3.41 22.29
N GLY A 75 33.08 4.59 21.81
CA GLY A 75 31.66 4.90 21.63
C GLY A 75 30.89 5.23 22.92
N GLN A 76 31.52 5.15 24.08
CA GLN A 76 30.89 5.49 25.36
C GLN A 76 30.98 6.99 25.67
N TRP A 77 29.98 7.49 26.38
CA TRP A 77 30.02 8.87 26.88
C TRP A 77 31.15 9.05 27.89
N LYS A 78 31.89 10.11 27.69
CA LYS A 78 33.00 10.50 28.59
C LYS A 78 32.70 11.85 29.21
N ASN A 79 33.03 11.99 30.48
CA ASN A 79 32.92 13.21 31.28
C ASN A 79 31.52 13.81 31.36
N ALA A 80 30.49 12.98 31.28
CA ALA A 80 29.13 13.39 31.60
C ALA A 80 28.98 13.66 33.13
N PRO A 81 28.15 14.63 33.54
CA PRO A 81 27.82 14.85 34.95
C PRO A 81 27.03 13.68 35.53
N ASN A 82 26.85 13.66 36.84
CA ASN A 82 25.85 12.76 37.43
C ASN A 82 24.44 13.10 36.94
N TRP A 83 23.61 12.09 36.77
CA TRP A 83 22.20 12.31 36.42
C TRP A 83 21.52 13.18 37.50
N GLY A 84 20.83 14.22 37.09
CA GLY A 84 20.20 15.17 38.01
C GLY A 84 21.08 16.35 38.43
N ASP A 85 22.29 16.51 37.89
CA ASP A 85 23.14 17.69 38.18
C ASP A 85 22.49 18.96 37.62
N ASN A 86 22.02 19.83 38.52
CA ASN A 86 21.38 21.09 38.23
C ASN A 86 22.34 22.32 38.33
N SER A 87 23.64 22.11 38.24
CA SER A 87 24.59 23.25 38.25
C SER A 87 24.37 24.18 37.06
N GLU A 88 24.72 25.47 37.24
CA GLU A 88 24.55 26.50 36.20
C GLU A 88 25.31 26.18 34.91
N LYS A 89 26.37 25.35 34.98
CA LYS A 89 27.13 24.88 33.82
C LYS A 89 26.25 24.15 32.78
N TYR A 90 25.26 23.41 33.23
CA TYR A 90 24.40 22.55 32.40
C TYR A 90 23.00 23.13 32.20
N LYS A 91 22.70 24.29 32.78
CA LYS A 91 21.41 24.93 32.67
C LYS A 91 21.25 25.67 31.36
N LEU A 92 20.14 25.41 30.65
CA LEU A 92 19.82 26.13 29.45
C LEU A 92 19.10 27.45 29.73
N ILE A 93 19.36 28.41 28.87
CA ILE A 93 18.72 29.75 28.89
C ILE A 93 17.48 29.70 28.00
N TYR A 94 16.31 30.01 28.53
CA TYR A 94 15.09 30.17 27.75
C TYR A 94 15.19 31.42 26.87
N THR A 95 15.06 31.29 25.56
CA THR A 95 15.17 32.38 24.57
C THR A 95 13.87 32.65 23.83
N GLY A 96 12.87 31.76 23.92
CA GLY A 96 11.56 31.92 23.30
C GLY A 96 10.72 30.65 23.38
N PRO A 97 9.50 30.67 22.86
CA PRO A 97 8.65 29.48 22.84
C PRO A 97 9.40 28.27 22.25
N TYR A 98 9.43 27.17 23.01
CA TYR A 98 10.11 25.92 22.68
C TYR A 98 11.62 26.02 22.43
N THR A 99 12.29 27.19 22.78
CA THR A 99 13.68 27.44 22.40
C THR A 99 14.55 27.68 23.61
N TRP A 100 15.62 26.92 23.76
CA TRP A 100 16.52 26.92 24.91
C TRP A 100 17.98 26.83 24.46
N GLU A 101 18.87 27.61 25.01
CA GLU A 101 20.28 27.68 24.61
C GLU A 101 21.22 27.22 25.72
N LEU A 102 22.18 26.35 25.36
CA LEU A 102 23.35 26.02 26.13
C LEU A 102 24.59 26.63 25.46
N ARG A 103 25.42 27.36 26.22
CA ARG A 103 26.66 27.96 25.71
C ARG A 103 27.88 27.15 26.15
N ILE A 104 28.72 26.80 25.22
CA ILE A 104 29.97 26.04 25.42
C ILE A 104 31.13 26.91 24.91
N PRO A 105 31.85 27.62 25.80
CA PRO A 105 32.90 28.57 25.39
C PRO A 105 34.08 27.91 24.64
N ASP A 106 34.50 26.75 25.09
CA ASP A 106 35.55 25.92 24.49
C ASP A 106 35.22 24.45 24.79
N ILE A 107 35.15 23.62 23.75
CA ILE A 107 34.66 22.24 23.88
C ILE A 107 35.57 21.38 24.75
N ARG A 108 36.90 21.48 24.58
CA ARG A 108 37.86 20.65 25.30
C ARG A 108 37.88 20.99 26.79
N SER A 109 37.92 22.28 27.14
CA SER A 109 37.87 22.72 28.53
C SER A 109 36.52 22.43 29.17
N TYR A 110 35.44 22.64 28.46
CA TYR A 110 34.09 22.35 28.97
C TYR A 110 33.92 20.88 29.39
N TYR A 111 34.44 19.95 28.60
CA TYR A 111 34.38 18.50 28.89
C TYR A 111 35.67 17.96 29.56
N ASN A 112 36.60 18.77 29.97
CA ASN A 112 37.84 18.35 30.62
C ASN A 112 38.65 17.33 29.79
N ILE A 113 38.75 17.51 28.48
CA ILE A 113 39.57 16.67 27.59
C ILE A 113 40.97 17.34 27.49
N THR A 114 41.91 16.85 28.27
CA THR A 114 43.26 17.45 28.38
C THR A 114 44.31 16.81 27.45
N SER A 115 44.10 15.57 27.01
CA SER A 115 45.03 14.87 26.13
C SER A 115 44.94 15.42 24.69
N THR A 116 46.04 15.88 24.14
CA THR A 116 46.12 16.35 22.74
C THR A 116 46.02 15.24 21.70
N ASN A 117 46.24 13.98 22.11
CA ASN A 117 46.14 12.79 21.28
C ASN A 117 44.69 12.21 21.27
N GLU A 118 43.77 12.81 21.99
CA GLU A 118 42.39 12.39 22.09
C GLU A 118 41.52 13.42 21.36
N ARG A 119 40.95 13.00 20.23
CA ARG A 119 40.05 13.85 19.44
C ARG A 119 38.61 13.64 19.90
N ILE A 120 37.86 14.72 20.02
CA ILE A 120 36.40 14.68 20.26
C ILE A 120 35.72 14.43 18.92
N GLU A 121 34.87 13.42 18.86
CA GLU A 121 34.13 13.04 17.65
C GLU A 121 32.69 13.50 17.69
N ARG A 122 32.06 13.47 18.86
CA ARG A 122 30.67 13.91 19.05
C ARG A 122 30.45 14.50 20.43
N MET A 123 29.57 15.48 20.54
CA MET A 123 28.90 15.83 21.79
C MET A 123 27.60 15.00 21.87
N ALA A 124 27.26 14.54 23.07
CA ALA A 124 26.10 13.73 23.35
C ALA A 124 25.19 14.41 24.38
N PHE A 125 23.88 14.38 24.20
CA PHE A 125 22.92 15.07 25.04
C PHE A 125 21.68 14.24 25.35
N VAL A 126 21.22 14.37 26.59
CA VAL A 126 19.80 14.20 26.98
C VAL A 126 19.42 15.48 27.71
N PHE A 127 18.38 16.17 27.25
CA PHE A 127 17.84 17.32 27.97
C PHE A 127 16.80 16.84 29.00
N ARG A 128 16.68 17.52 30.11
CA ARG A 128 15.74 17.14 31.17
C ARG A 128 15.28 18.34 31.98
N ASP A 129 14.16 18.21 32.64
CA ASP A 129 13.72 19.15 33.67
C ASP A 129 14.56 19.04 34.97
N ALA A 130 14.30 19.91 35.92
CA ALA A 130 15.11 19.99 37.16
C ALA A 130 14.98 18.79 38.07
N ASP A 131 13.83 18.11 38.09
CA ASP A 131 13.52 16.95 38.94
C ASP A 131 13.63 15.65 38.19
N CYS A 132 14.09 15.64 36.93
CA CYS A 132 14.26 14.45 36.09
C CYS A 132 12.97 13.69 35.79
N SER A 133 11.82 14.36 35.81
CA SER A 133 10.52 13.77 35.54
C SER A 133 10.21 13.69 34.04
N ALA A 134 10.88 14.51 33.23
CA ALA A 134 10.72 14.59 31.78
C ALA A 134 12.05 14.73 31.06
N GLU A 135 12.15 14.13 29.87
CA GLU A 135 13.38 14.10 29.07
C GLU A 135 13.11 14.57 27.65
N GLY A 136 14.05 15.34 27.09
CA GLY A 136 14.14 15.70 25.67
C GLY A 136 15.21 14.87 25.00
N LYS A 137 14.77 14.02 24.07
CA LYS A 137 15.59 13.03 23.31
C LYS A 137 15.24 13.10 21.82
N THR A 138 15.88 12.28 21.01
CA THR A 138 15.43 12.06 19.62
C THR A 138 14.00 11.53 19.59
N GLY A 139 13.34 11.58 18.47
CA GLY A 139 11.94 11.19 18.34
C GLY A 139 11.67 9.75 18.73
N ASN A 140 12.59 8.85 18.45
CA ASN A 140 12.55 7.45 18.86
C ASN A 140 13.08 7.18 20.28
N GLY A 141 13.30 8.24 21.08
CA GLY A 141 13.75 8.14 22.48
C GLY A 141 15.24 7.88 22.67
N GLY A 142 16.04 7.92 21.61
CA GLY A 142 17.49 7.81 21.68
C GLY A 142 18.16 9.11 22.13
N ASP A 143 19.47 9.04 22.41
CA ASP A 143 20.27 10.19 22.75
C ASP A 143 20.51 11.10 21.54
N ILE A 144 20.73 12.39 21.78
CA ILE A 144 21.00 13.38 20.74
C ILE A 144 22.51 13.55 20.58
N PHE A 145 23.00 13.41 19.35
CA PHE A 145 24.43 13.56 19.04
C PHE A 145 24.70 14.71 18.08
N ILE A 146 25.75 15.49 18.35
CA ILE A 146 26.25 16.55 17.49
C ILE A 146 27.69 16.20 17.09
N ASN A 147 27.96 16.10 15.79
CA ASN A 147 29.25 15.75 15.26
C ASN A 147 30.28 16.90 15.45
N ILE A 148 31.50 16.54 15.79
CA ILE A 148 32.63 17.47 15.89
C ILE A 148 33.60 17.11 14.79
N PHE A 149 33.83 18.05 13.91
CA PHE A 149 34.65 17.88 12.72
C PHE A 149 36.13 18.23 12.96
N PRO A 150 37.06 17.77 12.11
CA PRO A 150 38.45 18.22 12.11
C PRO A 150 38.57 19.77 11.97
N ALA A 151 39.71 20.35 12.43
CA ALA A 151 39.89 21.81 12.52
C ALA A 151 39.63 22.57 11.21
N ASP A 152 40.05 22.02 10.07
CA ASP A 152 39.94 22.66 8.75
C ASP A 152 38.91 21.97 7.86
N PHE A 153 37.81 21.50 8.43
CA PHE A 153 36.78 20.76 7.69
C PHE A 153 36.08 21.65 6.67
N PRO A 154 36.02 21.26 5.40
CA PRO A 154 35.39 22.08 4.35
C PRO A 154 33.87 22.15 4.48
N LYS A 155 33.30 23.23 3.91
CA LYS A 155 31.84 23.37 3.76
C LYS A 155 31.36 22.95 2.39
N SER A 156 30.11 22.62 2.26
CA SER A 156 29.43 22.38 0.99
C SER A 156 29.58 23.57 0.03
N LYS A 157 29.78 23.29 -1.24
CA LYS A 157 29.99 24.30 -2.31
C LYS A 157 28.89 24.22 -3.34
N ALA A 158 28.56 25.37 -3.93
CA ALA A 158 27.66 25.43 -5.07
C ALA A 158 28.37 24.85 -6.31
N VAL A 159 27.88 23.74 -6.81
CA VAL A 159 28.36 23.05 -8.01
C VAL A 159 27.17 22.44 -8.71
N ASP A 160 27.10 22.59 -10.03
CA ASP A 160 26.01 22.03 -10.82
C ASP A 160 26.00 20.50 -10.74
N TYR A 161 24.81 19.93 -10.62
CA TYR A 161 24.60 18.48 -10.65
C TYR A 161 25.00 17.89 -12.01
N PRO A 162 25.66 16.70 -12.07
CA PRO A 162 26.16 16.09 -13.31
C PRO A 162 25.03 15.87 -14.28
N GLY A 163 24.23 16.09 -14.75
CA GLY A 163 23.09 15.95 -15.67
C GLY A 163 22.21 17.20 -15.71
N GLY A 164 22.58 18.23 -14.93
CA GLY A 164 21.90 19.53 -14.88
C GLY A 164 20.66 19.55 -13.99
N VAL A 165 19.78 18.55 -14.05
CA VAL A 165 18.60 18.43 -13.20
C VAL A 165 18.86 17.41 -12.10
N PRO A 166 18.84 17.82 -10.81
CA PRO A 166 19.07 16.90 -9.71
C PRO A 166 18.02 15.77 -9.65
N LYS A 167 18.50 14.54 -9.48
CA LYS A 167 17.68 13.35 -9.25
C LYS A 167 17.96 12.81 -7.86
N MET A 168 16.93 12.63 -7.06
CA MET A 168 17.06 12.10 -5.70
C MET A 168 17.41 10.61 -5.70
N GLY A 169 18.06 10.16 -4.60
CA GLY A 169 18.53 8.79 -4.47
C GLY A 169 19.92 8.58 -5.04
N SER A 170 20.18 7.37 -5.53
CA SER A 170 21.46 6.95 -6.10
C SER A 170 21.35 6.68 -7.58
N GLU A 171 22.28 7.21 -8.39
CA GLU A 171 22.37 6.98 -9.83
C GLU A 171 23.72 6.35 -10.18
N ILE A 172 23.69 5.18 -10.84
CA ILE A 172 24.91 4.49 -11.33
C ILE A 172 25.30 5.12 -12.66
N ASN A 173 26.49 5.74 -12.71
CA ASN A 173 27.00 6.38 -13.89
C ASN A 173 27.60 5.35 -14.88
N ALA A 174 27.73 5.74 -16.14
CA ALA A 174 28.26 4.88 -17.19
C ALA A 174 29.72 4.41 -16.95
N ASP A 175 30.48 5.14 -16.15
CA ASP A 175 31.87 4.78 -15.76
C ASP A 175 31.92 3.88 -14.50
N GLY A 176 30.79 3.56 -13.91
CA GLY A 176 30.68 2.74 -12.71
C GLY A 176 30.77 3.52 -11.39
N SER A 177 30.99 4.83 -11.43
CA SER A 177 30.82 5.70 -10.27
C SER A 177 29.33 5.82 -9.88
N VAL A 178 29.04 6.29 -8.68
CA VAL A 178 27.67 6.45 -8.20
C VAL A 178 27.46 7.86 -7.68
N THR A 179 26.45 8.54 -8.20
CA THR A 179 26.04 9.87 -7.74
C THR A 179 24.85 9.72 -6.79
N PHE A 180 25.02 10.19 -5.57
CA PHE A 180 23.99 10.29 -4.53
C PHE A 180 23.46 11.70 -4.46
N CYS A 181 22.15 11.87 -4.33
CA CYS A 181 21.51 13.17 -4.28
C CYS A 181 20.30 13.16 -3.32
N ILE A 182 20.19 14.22 -2.52
CA ILE A 182 19.07 14.42 -1.58
C ILE A 182 18.64 15.88 -1.54
N ALA A 183 17.33 16.11 -1.62
CA ALA A 183 16.74 17.42 -1.39
C ALA A 183 16.66 17.71 0.11
N ALA A 184 17.26 18.83 0.52
CA ALA A 184 17.28 19.26 1.93
C ALA A 184 17.03 20.77 2.06
N PRO A 185 15.76 21.21 1.96
CA PRO A 185 15.37 22.61 2.09
C PRO A 185 15.85 23.22 3.43
N GLY A 186 16.43 24.42 3.38
CA GLY A 186 16.88 25.13 4.56
C GLY A 186 18.17 24.62 5.20
N LYS A 187 18.87 23.66 4.58
CA LYS A 187 20.18 23.17 5.01
C LYS A 187 21.30 23.88 4.25
N ASN A 188 22.46 24.07 4.92
CA ASN A 188 23.61 24.79 4.35
C ASN A 188 24.78 23.87 4.04
N ASN A 189 24.94 22.78 4.82
CA ASN A 189 26.05 21.86 4.65
C ASN A 189 25.55 20.43 4.74
N ALA A 190 26.11 19.53 3.96
CA ALA A 190 25.87 18.10 4.01
C ALA A 190 27.16 17.30 3.91
N VAL A 191 27.26 16.27 4.73
CA VAL A 191 28.34 15.28 4.71
C VAL A 191 27.72 13.89 4.56
N MET A 192 28.18 13.12 3.60
CA MET A 192 27.74 11.73 3.44
C MET A 192 28.71 10.80 4.15
N MET A 193 28.23 10.06 5.12
CA MET A 193 29.03 9.13 5.91
C MET A 193 28.59 7.69 5.70
N GLY A 194 29.54 6.78 5.53
CA GLY A 194 29.20 5.41 5.23
C GLY A 194 30.31 4.40 5.50
N SER A 195 30.02 3.16 5.16
CA SER A 195 30.93 2.02 5.40
C SER A 195 32.27 2.13 4.68
N TRP A 196 32.35 2.89 3.56
CA TRP A 196 33.60 3.11 2.81
C TRP A 196 34.65 3.92 3.57
N ASN A 197 34.24 4.76 4.52
CA ASN A 197 35.12 5.61 5.33
C ASN A 197 34.97 5.33 6.83
N ASN A 198 34.44 4.16 7.20
CA ASN A 198 34.16 3.79 8.59
C ASN A 198 33.31 4.84 9.35
N TYR A 199 32.32 5.43 8.65
CA TYR A 199 31.39 6.45 9.17
C TYR A 199 32.08 7.67 9.77
N THR A 200 33.26 7.99 9.28
CA THR A 200 34.05 9.13 9.73
C THR A 200 33.89 10.27 8.72
N ALA A 201 33.60 11.47 9.20
CA ALA A 201 33.54 12.64 8.35
C ALA A 201 34.93 12.99 7.78
N THR A 202 35.07 12.91 6.45
CA THR A 202 36.30 13.22 5.71
C THR A 202 36.01 14.30 4.67
N PRO A 203 37.00 15.12 4.26
CA PRO A 203 36.78 16.22 3.32
C PRO A 203 36.18 15.81 1.96
N ASP A 204 36.48 14.61 1.48
CA ASP A 204 35.98 14.00 0.25
C ASP A 204 34.53 13.50 0.35
N CYS A 205 33.98 13.47 1.55
CA CYS A 205 32.57 13.11 1.82
C CYS A 205 31.66 14.35 1.99
N VAL A 206 32.22 15.57 1.89
CA VAL A 206 31.39 16.78 1.89
C VAL A 206 30.68 16.91 0.56
N MET A 207 29.36 16.97 0.62
CA MET A 207 28.52 17.02 -0.58
C MET A 207 28.56 18.43 -1.22
N ASN A 208 28.53 18.49 -2.51
CA ASN A 208 28.22 19.72 -3.26
C ASN A 208 26.72 20.00 -3.14
N TYR A 209 26.30 21.22 -3.53
CA TYR A 209 24.88 21.52 -3.66
C TYR A 209 24.56 22.28 -4.95
N GLN A 210 23.33 22.11 -5.40
CA GLN A 210 22.70 22.94 -6.42
C GLN A 210 21.32 23.39 -5.92
N ASP A 211 21.04 24.69 -6.07
CA ASP A 211 19.70 25.21 -5.87
C ASP A 211 18.93 25.08 -7.20
N TYR A 212 17.85 24.28 -7.20
CA TYR A 212 17.01 24.05 -8.38
C TYR A 212 15.53 24.23 -8.00
N ASN A 213 14.78 25.06 -8.72
CA ASN A 213 13.39 25.40 -8.42
C ASN A 213 13.17 25.86 -6.95
N ASN A 214 14.06 26.68 -6.41
CA ASN A 214 14.07 27.16 -5.02
C ASN A 214 14.26 26.07 -3.96
N ILE A 215 14.70 24.89 -4.34
CA ILE A 215 14.99 23.76 -3.46
C ILE A 215 16.47 23.47 -3.52
N ARG A 216 17.10 23.27 -2.38
CA ARG A 216 18.51 22.89 -2.29
C ARG A 216 18.64 21.37 -2.36
N TYR A 217 19.43 20.90 -3.32
CA TYR A 217 19.82 19.52 -3.49
C TYR A 217 21.29 19.37 -3.18
N PHE A 218 21.63 18.45 -2.29
CA PHE A 218 23.02 18.08 -2.02
C PHE A 218 23.33 16.80 -2.80
N TRP A 219 24.52 16.76 -3.41
CA TRP A 219 24.94 15.63 -4.19
C TRP A 219 26.44 15.34 -4.05
N LEU A 220 26.81 14.06 -4.19
CA LEU A 220 28.17 13.57 -4.16
C LEU A 220 28.32 12.39 -5.08
N THR A 221 29.36 12.37 -5.91
CA THR A 221 29.73 11.21 -6.71
C THR A 221 30.86 10.46 -6.00
N LEU A 222 30.67 9.18 -5.78
CA LEU A 222 31.68 8.27 -5.22
C LEU A 222 32.24 7.40 -6.34
N ASP A 223 33.57 7.47 -6.49
CA ASP A 223 34.34 6.57 -7.34
C ASP A 223 34.65 5.26 -6.61
N ASN A 224 35.07 4.23 -7.35
CA ASN A 224 35.55 2.96 -6.80
C ASN A 224 34.49 2.19 -5.98
N ILE A 225 33.23 2.28 -6.35
CA ILE A 225 32.16 1.45 -5.82
C ILE A 225 32.32 0.03 -6.36
N GLU A 226 32.50 -0.94 -5.48
CA GLU A 226 32.61 -2.35 -5.83
C GLU A 226 31.25 -2.92 -6.22
N LYS A 227 31.19 -3.55 -7.41
CA LYS A 227 29.95 -4.14 -7.92
C LYS A 227 29.43 -5.25 -6.99
N GLY A 228 28.13 -5.22 -6.67
CA GLY A 228 27.47 -6.21 -5.85
C GLY A 228 27.77 -6.14 -4.35
N LYS A 229 28.50 -5.13 -3.88
CA LYS A 229 28.81 -4.92 -2.47
C LYS A 229 27.82 -3.98 -1.81
N ASP A 230 27.42 -4.32 -0.58
CA ASP A 230 26.56 -3.45 0.23
C ASP A 230 27.38 -2.31 0.85
N TYR A 231 26.90 -1.09 0.67
CA TYR A 231 27.41 0.13 1.27
C TYR A 231 26.32 0.75 2.16
N ILE A 232 26.59 0.80 3.46
CA ILE A 232 25.68 1.38 4.46
C ILE A 232 26.03 2.85 4.61
N TYR A 233 25.04 3.77 4.58
CA TYR A 233 25.30 5.19 4.66
C TYR A 233 24.13 5.99 5.25
N TYR A 234 24.44 7.23 5.59
CA TYR A 234 23.49 8.26 6.01
C TYR A 234 24.02 9.64 5.66
N TYR A 235 23.14 10.63 5.74
CA TYR A 235 23.48 12.03 5.56
C TYR A 235 23.53 12.75 6.91
N ASN A 236 24.55 13.60 7.10
CA ASN A 236 24.60 14.54 8.19
C ASN A 236 24.45 15.97 7.65
N PHE A 237 23.43 16.67 8.08
CA PHE A 237 23.18 18.06 7.73
C PHE A 237 23.56 18.99 8.88
N ASP A 238 24.28 20.06 8.55
CA ASP A 238 24.67 21.14 9.48
C ASP A 238 25.28 20.62 10.79
N GLY A 239 26.01 19.50 10.72
CA GLY A 239 26.67 18.85 11.84
C GLY A 239 25.78 18.17 12.89
N SER A 240 24.48 18.47 12.90
CA SER A 240 23.58 18.06 13.99
C SER A 240 22.40 17.17 13.57
N VAL A 241 22.09 17.04 12.28
CA VAL A 241 20.97 16.28 11.79
C VAL A 241 21.46 15.06 11.03
N ASN A 242 21.21 13.86 11.55
CA ASN A 242 21.54 12.61 10.88
C ASN A 242 20.27 11.97 10.37
N VAL A 243 20.20 11.65 9.08
CA VAL A 243 19.04 11.01 8.44
C VAL A 243 19.49 9.97 7.41
N GLY A 244 18.69 8.94 7.20
CA GLY A 244 18.85 8.03 6.07
C GLY A 244 18.52 8.69 4.73
N ASP A 245 18.53 7.89 3.68
CA ASP A 245 18.11 8.33 2.35
C ASP A 245 16.61 8.00 2.17
N PRO A 246 15.74 8.99 1.92
CA PRO A 246 14.32 8.74 1.68
C PRO A 246 14.05 7.89 0.42
N TYR A 247 15.03 7.77 -0.46
CA TYR A 247 15.00 6.96 -1.69
C TYR A 247 15.77 5.64 -1.57
N ALA A 248 16.06 5.19 -0.35
CA ALA A 248 16.75 3.91 -0.13
C ALA A 248 15.89 2.72 -0.55
N HIS A 249 16.51 1.73 -1.21
CA HIS A 249 15.88 0.47 -1.63
C HIS A 249 16.07 -0.66 -0.60
N LEU A 250 16.88 -0.44 0.41
CA LEU A 250 17.03 -1.23 1.62
C LEU A 250 17.45 -0.32 2.76
N VAL A 251 16.87 -0.55 3.93
CA VAL A 251 17.11 0.27 5.12
C VAL A 251 17.49 -0.62 6.29
N LEU A 252 18.38 -0.18 7.15
CA LEU A 252 18.66 -0.82 8.43
C LEU A 252 17.98 -0.06 9.56
N ASP A 253 17.15 -0.75 10.31
CA ASP A 253 16.48 -0.22 11.51
C ASP A 253 17.36 -0.52 12.75
N PRO A 254 17.73 0.52 13.52
CA PRO A 254 18.60 0.35 14.69
C PRO A 254 17.97 -0.48 15.81
N TYR A 255 16.67 -0.67 15.83
CA TYR A 255 15.94 -1.28 16.95
C TYR A 255 15.33 -2.63 16.62
N ASN A 256 14.91 -2.86 15.37
CA ASN A 256 14.06 -3.98 15.00
C ASN A 256 14.75 -5.05 14.16
N ASP A 257 15.80 -4.72 13.41
CA ASP A 257 16.48 -5.66 12.51
C ASP A 257 17.09 -6.85 13.23
N SER A 258 17.56 -6.67 14.46
CA SER A 258 18.14 -7.76 15.27
C SER A 258 17.16 -8.88 15.61
N TYR A 259 15.88 -8.66 15.47
CA TYR A 259 14.81 -9.65 15.66
C TYR A 259 14.42 -10.39 14.37
N ILE A 260 14.91 -9.94 13.21
CA ILE A 260 14.65 -10.60 11.92
C ILE A 260 15.57 -11.82 11.81
N SER A 261 14.97 -12.99 11.61
CA SER A 261 15.73 -14.24 11.47
C SER A 261 16.49 -14.29 10.14
N SER A 262 17.68 -14.90 10.16
CA SER A 262 18.42 -15.22 8.93
C SER A 262 17.68 -16.17 7.98
N ASP A 263 16.65 -16.88 8.44
CA ASP A 263 15.78 -17.70 7.59
C ASP A 263 14.83 -16.80 6.76
N VAL A 264 14.51 -15.61 7.26
CA VAL A 264 13.66 -14.61 6.57
C VAL A 264 14.51 -13.71 5.70
N PHE A 265 15.57 -13.13 6.27
CA PHE A 265 16.49 -12.26 5.54
C PHE A 265 17.94 -12.73 5.72
N PRO A 266 18.43 -13.66 4.88
CA PRO A 266 19.81 -14.08 4.88
C PRO A 266 20.76 -12.91 4.59
N ASN A 267 21.85 -12.84 5.35
CA ASN A 267 22.91 -11.84 5.13
C ASN A 267 22.47 -10.38 5.25
N LEU A 268 21.41 -10.08 6.02
CA LEU A 268 21.08 -8.69 6.35
C LEU A 268 22.32 -8.04 6.98
N PRO A 269 22.82 -6.91 6.42
CA PRO A 269 23.97 -6.23 7.02
C PRO A 269 23.67 -5.83 8.47
N SER A 270 24.66 -5.97 9.34
CA SER A 270 24.49 -5.57 10.73
C SER A 270 24.49 -4.04 10.88
N TYR A 271 23.57 -3.52 11.68
CA TYR A 271 23.56 -2.11 12.03
C TYR A 271 24.85 -1.73 12.78
N PRO A 272 25.60 -0.69 12.36
CA PRO A 272 26.87 -0.30 12.96
C PRO A 272 26.70 0.51 14.26
N SER A 273 26.14 -0.11 15.30
CA SER A 273 25.76 0.55 16.57
C SER A 273 26.91 1.17 17.36
N ASP A 274 28.16 0.75 17.06
CA ASP A 274 29.36 1.37 17.61
C ASP A 274 29.73 2.71 16.94
N LYS A 275 29.14 3.03 15.78
CA LYS A 275 29.40 4.24 14.99
C LYS A 275 28.25 5.23 15.04
N ILE A 276 27.04 4.75 14.92
CA ILE A 276 25.81 5.56 14.85
C ILE A 276 24.71 4.86 15.63
N SER A 277 23.76 5.59 16.19
CA SER A 277 22.60 5.04 16.87
C SER A 277 21.35 5.86 16.56
N GLY A 278 20.20 5.23 16.62
CA GLY A 278 18.90 5.90 16.54
C GLY A 278 18.50 6.44 15.17
N VAL A 279 19.27 6.18 14.13
CA VAL A 279 19.01 6.66 12.77
C VAL A 279 18.83 5.48 11.84
N PRO A 280 17.71 5.34 11.11
CA PRO A 280 17.62 4.36 10.03
C PRO A 280 18.68 4.64 8.96
N LEU A 281 19.40 3.61 8.52
CA LEU A 281 20.52 3.76 7.58
C LEU A 281 20.15 3.16 6.22
N ALA A 282 20.50 3.87 5.16
CA ALA A 282 20.33 3.37 3.80
C ALA A 282 21.41 2.34 3.45
N VAL A 283 21.04 1.34 2.66
CA VAL A 283 21.99 0.35 2.11
C VAL A 283 21.91 0.40 0.59
N PHE A 284 23.01 0.81 -0.03
CA PHE A 284 23.18 0.84 -1.49
C PHE A 284 23.96 -0.39 -1.96
N ASN A 285 23.55 -0.92 -3.12
CA ASN A 285 24.24 -2.00 -3.83
C ASN A 285 23.92 -1.86 -5.33
N THR A 286 24.95 -1.89 -6.18
CA THR A 286 24.80 -1.72 -7.63
C THR A 286 23.98 -2.83 -8.32
N GLU A 287 23.77 -3.95 -7.68
CA GLU A 287 23.02 -5.10 -8.21
C GLU A 287 21.69 -5.34 -7.48
N ARG A 288 21.31 -4.44 -6.56
CA ARG A 288 20.09 -4.64 -5.72
C ARG A 288 18.82 -4.82 -6.53
N ASP A 289 18.68 -4.12 -7.64
CA ASP A 289 17.45 -4.13 -8.44
C ASP A 289 17.57 -5.02 -9.69
N ILE A 290 18.61 -5.84 -9.76
CA ILE A 290 18.78 -6.82 -10.85
C ILE A 290 18.11 -8.13 -10.45
N TYR A 291 17.12 -8.57 -11.25
CA TYR A 291 16.41 -9.83 -11.09
C TYR A 291 16.17 -10.50 -12.43
N ASP A 292 16.31 -11.82 -12.51
CA ASP A 292 16.10 -12.60 -13.73
C ASP A 292 14.62 -13.04 -13.81
N TRP A 293 13.80 -12.19 -14.41
CA TRP A 293 12.38 -12.41 -14.56
C TRP A 293 12.05 -13.52 -15.53
N LYS A 294 11.24 -14.47 -15.14
CA LYS A 294 10.70 -15.51 -16.02
C LYS A 294 9.55 -14.97 -16.87
N VAL A 295 8.71 -14.15 -16.29
CA VAL A 295 7.60 -13.49 -17.00
C VAL A 295 7.98 -12.04 -17.28
N THR A 296 8.18 -11.73 -18.57
CA THR A 296 8.64 -10.40 -19.00
C THR A 296 7.54 -9.52 -19.57
N ASP A 297 6.41 -10.10 -19.98
CA ASP A 297 5.32 -9.46 -20.72
C ASP A 297 3.94 -9.82 -20.15
N PHE A 298 3.83 -9.90 -18.83
CA PHE A 298 2.56 -10.20 -18.16
C PHE A 298 1.46 -9.24 -18.62
N LYS A 299 0.30 -9.81 -18.91
CA LYS A 299 -0.92 -9.09 -19.25
C LYS A 299 -2.02 -9.49 -18.26
N GLY A 300 -2.45 -8.54 -17.45
CA GLY A 300 -3.58 -8.72 -16.57
C GLY A 300 -4.92 -8.73 -17.32
N VAL A 301 -6.00 -8.93 -16.59
CA VAL A 301 -7.37 -8.81 -17.12
C VAL A 301 -7.79 -7.34 -17.21
N LYS A 302 -8.90 -7.04 -17.88
CA LYS A 302 -9.49 -5.71 -17.82
C LYS A 302 -9.86 -5.35 -16.37
N GLN A 303 -9.73 -4.09 -16.01
CA GLN A 303 -10.00 -3.60 -14.65
C GLN A 303 -11.39 -4.00 -14.14
N SER A 304 -12.41 -4.00 -15.01
CA SER A 304 -13.75 -4.43 -14.67
C SER A 304 -13.91 -5.95 -14.41
N ASP A 305 -12.92 -6.75 -14.79
CA ASP A 305 -12.93 -8.21 -14.63
C ASP A 305 -12.12 -8.67 -13.41
N LEU A 306 -11.55 -7.74 -12.66
CA LEU A 306 -10.78 -8.06 -11.48
C LEU A 306 -11.61 -8.83 -10.46
N ILE A 307 -11.05 -9.93 -10.01
CA ILE A 307 -11.42 -10.64 -8.79
C ILE A 307 -10.18 -10.63 -7.92
N ILE A 308 -10.17 -9.70 -6.97
CA ILE A 308 -9.02 -9.39 -6.14
C ILE A 308 -9.05 -10.24 -4.87
N TYR A 309 -7.90 -10.75 -4.46
CA TYR A 309 -7.71 -11.33 -3.14
C TYR A 309 -6.84 -10.39 -2.31
N GLU A 310 -7.45 -9.70 -1.36
CA GLU A 310 -6.76 -8.82 -0.41
C GLU A 310 -6.03 -9.66 0.63
N LEU A 311 -4.73 -9.41 0.82
CA LEU A 311 -3.84 -10.30 1.56
C LEU A 311 -2.88 -9.53 2.46
N LEU A 312 -2.85 -9.88 3.75
CA LEU A 312 -1.83 -9.47 4.71
C LEU A 312 -0.81 -10.59 4.89
N LEU A 313 0.42 -10.41 4.39
CA LEU A 313 1.49 -11.41 4.45
C LEU A 313 1.71 -11.95 5.87
N ARG A 314 1.73 -11.05 6.87
CA ARG A 314 1.91 -11.41 8.29
C ARG A 314 0.95 -12.51 8.76
N ASP A 315 -0.32 -12.39 8.41
CA ASP A 315 -1.38 -13.27 8.93
C ASP A 315 -1.66 -14.46 8.00
N PHE A 316 -1.41 -14.33 6.71
CA PHE A 316 -1.76 -15.31 5.69
C PHE A 316 -1.09 -16.67 5.92
N THR A 317 0.22 -16.68 6.22
CA THR A 317 0.97 -17.88 6.58
C THR A 317 1.57 -17.80 7.98
N GLY A 318 1.18 -16.84 8.79
CA GLY A 318 1.78 -16.54 10.09
C GLY A 318 1.65 -17.65 11.14
N ALA A 319 0.64 -18.52 11.05
CA ALA A 319 0.52 -19.68 11.94
C ALA A 319 1.60 -20.73 11.67
N GLU A 320 2.19 -20.74 10.48
CA GLU A 320 3.27 -21.62 10.03
C GLU A 320 4.63 -20.89 10.06
N GLY A 321 4.63 -19.58 10.39
CA GLY A 321 5.79 -18.71 10.41
C GLY A 321 6.76 -19.03 11.54
N LYS A 322 8.06 -19.03 11.23
CA LYS A 322 9.13 -19.36 12.17
C LYS A 322 9.71 -18.13 12.88
N ALA A 323 9.79 -17.01 12.18
CA ALA A 323 10.40 -15.79 12.69
C ALA A 323 9.35 -14.78 13.12
N LEU A 324 9.45 -14.23 14.32
CA LEU A 324 8.47 -13.29 14.89
C LEU A 324 7.03 -13.79 14.83
N GLY A 325 6.82 -15.05 14.40
CA GLY A 325 5.51 -15.61 14.12
C GLY A 325 4.77 -14.93 12.97
N ASN A 326 5.44 -14.25 12.06
CA ASN A 326 4.88 -13.65 10.87
C ASN A 326 4.89 -14.64 9.70
N GLY A 327 3.93 -14.49 8.78
CA GLY A 327 4.04 -15.07 7.46
C GLY A 327 5.18 -14.40 6.68
N THR A 328 5.71 -15.12 5.69
CA THR A 328 6.77 -14.61 4.82
C THR A 328 6.36 -14.66 3.36
N VAL A 329 7.03 -13.87 2.53
CA VAL A 329 6.81 -13.87 1.08
C VAL A 329 7.05 -15.28 0.49
N LYS A 330 8.11 -15.97 0.94
CA LYS A 330 8.40 -17.37 0.53
C LYS A 330 7.24 -18.33 0.85
N ALA A 331 6.69 -18.22 2.05
CA ALA A 331 5.56 -19.06 2.45
C ALA A 331 4.28 -18.72 1.65
N ALA A 332 4.11 -17.44 1.28
CA ALA A 332 2.99 -17.02 0.43
C ALA A 332 3.10 -17.56 -1.00
N ILE A 333 4.31 -17.66 -1.57
CA ILE A 333 4.52 -18.32 -2.88
C ILE A 333 3.99 -19.76 -2.89
N GLU A 334 4.18 -20.50 -1.81
CA GLU A 334 3.69 -21.89 -1.67
C GLU A 334 2.14 -21.98 -1.65
N LYS A 335 1.46 -20.86 -1.45
CA LYS A 335 -0.01 -20.80 -1.42
C LYS A 335 -0.63 -20.21 -2.70
N LEU A 336 0.16 -19.84 -3.70
CA LEU A 336 -0.36 -19.27 -4.94
C LEU A 336 -1.25 -20.24 -5.73
N ASP A 337 -1.01 -21.55 -5.63
CA ASP A 337 -1.91 -22.55 -6.26
C ASP A 337 -3.29 -22.54 -5.62
N TYR A 338 -3.40 -22.36 -4.31
CA TYR A 338 -4.68 -22.19 -3.63
C TYR A 338 -5.46 -20.97 -4.16
N LEU A 339 -4.78 -19.84 -4.39
CA LEU A 339 -5.40 -18.64 -4.95
C LEU A 339 -5.78 -18.83 -6.41
N LYS A 340 -4.94 -19.50 -7.19
CA LYS A 340 -5.23 -19.82 -8.58
C LYS A 340 -6.44 -20.77 -8.72
N GLU A 341 -6.53 -21.79 -7.87
CA GLU A 341 -7.65 -22.73 -7.81
C GLU A 341 -8.94 -22.04 -7.33
N LEU A 342 -8.84 -21.03 -6.47
CA LEU A 342 -9.97 -20.18 -6.08
C LEU A 342 -10.53 -19.40 -7.28
N GLY A 343 -9.70 -19.14 -8.28
CA GLY A 343 -10.08 -18.43 -9.50
C GLY A 343 -9.94 -16.90 -9.41
N VAL A 344 -9.21 -16.38 -8.41
CA VAL A 344 -8.85 -14.96 -8.38
C VAL A 344 -7.80 -14.65 -9.45
N ASN A 345 -7.79 -13.43 -9.96
CA ASN A 345 -6.91 -12.98 -11.03
C ASN A 345 -6.03 -11.79 -10.66
N ALA A 346 -6.16 -11.32 -9.41
CA ALA A 346 -5.26 -10.34 -8.82
C ALA A 346 -5.09 -10.59 -7.32
N ILE A 347 -3.92 -10.26 -6.79
CA ILE A 347 -3.59 -10.26 -5.37
C ILE A 347 -3.31 -8.82 -4.97
N GLU A 348 -4.06 -8.29 -3.99
CA GLU A 348 -3.79 -7.00 -3.39
C GLU A 348 -3.06 -7.21 -2.06
N LEU A 349 -1.80 -6.80 -2.00
CA LEU A 349 -1.00 -6.89 -0.78
C LEU A 349 -1.23 -5.66 0.08
N LEU A 350 -1.59 -5.83 1.36
CA LEU A 350 -1.50 -4.74 2.33
C LEU A 350 -0.08 -4.16 2.30
N PRO A 351 0.11 -2.90 2.75
CA PRO A 351 1.36 -2.18 2.52
C PRO A 351 2.60 -2.98 2.91
N ILE A 352 3.52 -3.13 1.97
CA ILE A 352 4.77 -3.87 2.11
C ILE A 352 6.01 -2.97 2.09
N MET A 353 5.83 -1.66 1.96
CA MET A 353 6.92 -0.70 2.08
C MET A 353 7.43 -0.70 3.52
N GLU A 354 8.73 -0.47 3.71
CA GLU A 354 9.37 -0.49 5.02
C GLU A 354 8.62 0.36 6.03
N PHE A 355 7.96 -0.28 6.97
CA PHE A 355 7.15 0.33 8.02
C PHE A 355 7.89 0.33 9.37
N ALA A 356 7.38 1.05 10.36
CA ALA A 356 7.97 1.09 11.69
C ALA A 356 7.74 -0.24 12.44
N GLY A 357 8.82 -0.86 12.88
CA GLY A 357 8.82 -2.14 13.59
C GLY A 357 8.69 -3.34 12.66
N ASN A 358 8.52 -4.55 13.23
CA ASN A 358 8.45 -5.82 12.47
C ASN A 358 7.05 -6.46 12.52
N ASN A 359 6.06 -5.77 13.07
CA ASN A 359 4.71 -6.29 13.24
C ASN A 359 3.68 -5.18 13.02
N SER A 360 3.20 -5.05 11.80
CA SER A 360 2.26 -4.02 11.40
C SER A 360 1.30 -4.52 10.32
N TRP A 361 0.24 -3.75 10.06
CA TRP A 361 -0.52 -3.83 8.83
C TRP A 361 0.18 -3.10 7.66
N GLY A 362 1.20 -2.26 7.97
CA GLY A 362 1.98 -1.52 6.99
C GLY A 362 1.60 -0.04 6.82
N TYR A 363 0.49 0.44 7.42
CA TYR A 363 0.02 1.82 7.26
C TYR A 363 0.84 2.87 8.03
N ASN A 364 1.92 2.46 8.67
CA ASN A 364 2.91 3.29 9.34
C ASN A 364 4.25 3.28 8.60
N THR A 365 4.21 3.57 7.31
CA THR A 365 5.35 3.55 6.38
C THR A 365 6.41 4.57 6.76
N ASN A 366 7.69 4.17 6.66
CA ASN A 366 8.86 5.04 6.80
C ASN A 366 9.63 5.23 5.49
N PHE A 367 9.77 4.19 4.66
CA PHE A 367 10.50 4.28 3.40
C PHE A 367 9.69 3.67 2.27
N TYR A 368 9.37 4.48 1.26
CA TYR A 368 8.41 4.14 0.22
C TYR A 368 8.98 3.31 -0.93
N MET A 369 10.31 3.19 -1.04
CA MET A 369 10.99 2.43 -2.11
C MET A 369 11.77 1.22 -1.57
N ALA A 370 11.65 0.90 -0.30
CA ALA A 370 12.23 -0.29 0.30
C ALA A 370 11.13 -1.28 0.67
N PRO A 371 11.23 -2.56 0.31
CA PRO A 371 10.33 -3.59 0.84
C PRO A 371 10.65 -3.89 2.30
N ASP A 372 9.63 -4.21 3.09
CA ASP A 372 9.80 -4.52 4.50
C ASP A 372 10.54 -5.85 4.72
N LYS A 373 11.58 -5.80 5.51
CA LYS A 373 12.49 -6.92 5.78
C LYS A 373 11.88 -8.04 6.62
N ALA A 374 10.82 -7.73 7.38
CA ALA A 374 10.17 -8.72 8.25
C ALA A 374 9.48 -9.85 7.48
N TYR A 375 9.21 -9.65 6.19
CA TYR A 375 8.55 -10.64 5.34
C TYR A 375 9.49 -11.35 4.36
N GLY A 376 10.68 -10.80 4.06
CA GLY A 376 11.63 -11.40 3.13
C GLY A 376 12.62 -10.41 2.53
N THR A 377 13.46 -10.93 1.63
CA THR A 377 14.43 -10.13 0.87
C THR A 377 13.74 -9.44 -0.33
N PRO A 378 14.35 -8.38 -0.91
CA PRO A 378 13.89 -7.79 -2.17
C PRO A 378 13.63 -8.83 -3.27
N ASP A 379 14.50 -9.83 -3.41
CA ASP A 379 14.34 -10.90 -4.40
C ASP A 379 13.20 -11.87 -4.08
N ASP A 380 12.86 -12.07 -2.81
CA ASP A 380 11.69 -12.86 -2.43
C ASP A 380 10.40 -12.19 -2.91
N TYR A 381 10.29 -10.87 -2.80
CA TYR A 381 9.15 -10.11 -3.32
C TYR A 381 9.07 -10.18 -4.85
N ARG A 382 10.21 -10.05 -5.55
CA ARG A 382 10.24 -10.23 -7.01
C ARG A 382 9.85 -11.64 -7.43
N ALA A 383 10.33 -12.65 -6.70
CA ALA A 383 9.96 -14.05 -6.92
C ALA A 383 8.47 -14.32 -6.69
N PHE A 384 7.85 -13.65 -5.71
CA PHE A 384 6.41 -13.74 -5.47
C PHE A 384 5.61 -13.18 -6.64
N ILE A 385 6.00 -12.00 -7.13
CA ILE A 385 5.33 -11.33 -8.24
C ILE A 385 5.50 -12.16 -9.53
N ASP A 386 6.71 -12.63 -9.81
CA ASP A 386 7.00 -13.48 -10.97
C ASP A 386 6.18 -14.79 -10.93
N ALA A 387 6.11 -15.43 -9.76
CA ALA A 387 5.30 -16.65 -9.57
C ALA A 387 3.78 -16.40 -9.67
N ALA A 388 3.30 -15.24 -9.24
CA ALA A 388 1.92 -14.82 -9.44
C ALA A 388 1.61 -14.61 -10.92
N HIS A 389 2.51 -13.95 -11.65
CA HIS A 389 2.43 -13.76 -13.10
C HIS A 389 2.46 -15.08 -13.87
N GLU A 390 3.33 -16.04 -13.49
CA GLU A 390 3.34 -17.40 -14.06
C GLU A 390 1.96 -18.08 -13.94
N LYS A 391 1.18 -17.74 -12.91
CA LYS A 391 -0.17 -18.29 -12.68
C LYS A 391 -1.29 -17.41 -13.26
N GLY A 392 -0.96 -16.31 -13.92
CA GLY A 392 -1.92 -15.40 -14.53
C GLY A 392 -2.62 -14.49 -13.50
N MET A 393 -2.01 -14.20 -12.37
CA MET A 393 -2.51 -13.30 -11.34
C MET A 393 -1.67 -12.03 -11.31
N ALA A 394 -2.32 -10.86 -11.39
CA ALA A 394 -1.70 -9.56 -11.17
C ALA A 394 -1.35 -9.36 -9.69
N VAL A 395 -0.37 -8.48 -9.42
CA VAL A 395 -0.05 -8.05 -8.07
C VAL A 395 -0.26 -6.55 -7.93
N ILE A 396 -1.14 -6.18 -7.02
CA ILE A 396 -1.51 -4.80 -6.69
C ILE A 396 -0.94 -4.50 -5.30
N LEU A 397 -0.33 -3.34 -5.12
CA LEU A 397 0.15 -2.91 -3.81
C LEU A 397 -0.79 -1.87 -3.19
N ASP A 398 -1.14 -2.07 -1.94
CA ASP A 398 -1.72 -1.02 -1.12
C ASP A 398 -0.61 -0.01 -0.75
N ILE A 399 -0.84 1.28 -0.99
CA ILE A 399 0.16 2.33 -0.81
C ILE A 399 -0.40 3.52 -0.04
N VAL A 400 0.41 4.04 0.90
CA VAL A 400 -0.02 5.01 1.91
C VAL A 400 0.60 6.38 1.63
N PHE A 401 -0.10 7.24 0.89
CA PHE A 401 0.39 8.58 0.54
C PHE A 401 -0.18 9.70 1.42
N ASN A 402 -1.10 9.37 2.33
CA ASN A 402 -1.70 10.35 3.24
C ASN A 402 -0.76 10.71 4.40
N GLN A 403 -0.05 9.75 4.96
CA GLN A 403 0.79 9.91 6.15
C GLN A 403 2.04 9.06 6.10
N SER A 404 3.03 9.38 6.95
CA SER A 404 4.14 8.48 7.28
C SER A 404 4.24 8.28 8.80
N ASP A 405 5.00 7.26 9.22
CA ASP A 405 5.49 7.24 10.59
C ASP A 405 6.67 8.21 10.75
N GLY A 406 7.13 8.40 11.97
CA GLY A 406 8.15 9.40 12.29
C GLY A 406 9.58 8.98 11.96
N GLY A 407 9.82 7.77 11.46
CA GLY A 407 11.14 7.33 10.99
C GLY A 407 11.50 7.77 9.57
N HIS A 408 10.61 8.49 8.88
CA HIS A 408 10.91 8.99 7.55
C HIS A 408 11.98 10.11 7.60
N PRO A 409 13.04 10.07 6.76
CA PRO A 409 14.16 11.02 6.82
C PRO A 409 13.75 12.50 6.78
N TRP A 410 12.79 12.88 5.96
CA TRP A 410 12.33 14.26 5.85
C TRP A 410 11.53 14.73 7.06
N TYR A 411 11.00 13.82 7.87
CA TYR A 411 10.33 14.20 9.12
C TYR A 411 11.33 14.71 10.16
N ASP A 412 12.46 14.02 10.31
CA ASP A 412 13.52 14.37 11.24
C ASP A 412 14.46 15.48 10.72
N MET A 413 14.51 15.68 9.40
CA MET A 413 15.43 16.63 8.77
C MET A 413 15.15 18.10 9.17
N VAL A 414 13.89 18.47 9.34
CA VAL A 414 13.45 19.85 9.55
C VAL A 414 12.56 19.95 10.78
N ARG A 415 12.65 21.09 11.51
CA ARG A 415 11.75 21.36 12.65
C ARG A 415 10.28 21.33 12.22
N ARG A 416 9.42 20.74 13.06
CA ARG A 416 7.99 20.53 12.77
C ARG A 416 7.25 21.79 12.32
N ASN A 417 7.47 22.91 13.01
CA ASN A 417 6.77 24.17 12.75
C ASN A 417 7.21 24.90 11.46
N ILE A 418 8.27 24.43 10.80
CA ILE A 418 8.77 24.97 9.54
C ILE A 418 9.06 23.86 8.52
N ASN A 419 8.59 22.63 8.78
CA ASN A 419 8.80 21.49 7.90
C ASN A 419 7.94 21.65 6.62
N PRO A 420 8.53 21.79 5.43
CA PRO A 420 7.75 21.96 4.22
C PRO A 420 7.11 20.64 3.74
N PHE A 421 7.63 19.48 4.18
CA PHE A 421 7.15 18.16 3.77
C PHE A 421 5.89 17.72 4.52
N TYR A 422 5.68 18.22 5.75
CA TYR A 422 4.62 17.77 6.64
C TYR A 422 3.77 18.90 7.16
N ASN A 423 2.48 18.67 7.31
CA ASN A 423 1.60 19.52 8.07
C ASN A 423 1.78 19.27 9.58
N GLY A 424 1.77 20.30 10.40
CA GLY A 424 1.80 20.15 11.86
C GLY A 424 0.52 19.53 12.42
N SER A 425 -0.61 19.67 11.69
CA SER A 425 -1.85 18.91 11.85
C SER A 425 -2.51 18.76 10.48
N ALA A 426 -3.21 17.65 10.25
CA ALA A 426 -3.86 17.38 8.98
C ALA A 426 -4.91 18.45 8.63
N PRO A 427 -5.03 18.87 7.35
CA PRO A 427 -6.06 19.79 6.89
C PRO A 427 -7.45 19.14 6.78
N HIS A 428 -7.55 17.83 6.85
CA HIS A 428 -8.77 17.02 6.75
C HIS A 428 -9.13 16.32 8.07
N SER A 429 -10.32 15.73 8.18
CA SER A 429 -10.82 15.14 9.43
C SER A 429 -10.28 13.75 9.75
N TYR A 430 -9.63 13.08 8.81
CA TYR A 430 -9.07 11.73 8.97
C TYR A 430 -7.56 11.79 9.23
N SER A 431 -7.16 12.52 10.30
CA SER A 431 -5.76 12.64 10.69
C SER A 431 -5.23 11.33 11.27
N VAL A 432 -4.16 10.81 10.68
CA VAL A 432 -3.46 9.60 11.10
C VAL A 432 -1.97 9.91 11.07
N LEU A 433 -1.22 9.52 12.10
CA LEU A 433 0.24 9.70 12.19
C LEU A 433 0.72 11.11 11.77
N ASN A 434 1.72 11.20 10.90
CA ASN A 434 2.28 12.47 10.43
C ASN A 434 1.79 12.75 9.01
N ASP A 435 0.97 13.77 8.88
CA ASP A 435 0.29 14.13 7.65
C ASP A 435 1.25 14.79 6.65
N TRP A 436 1.32 14.25 5.44
CA TRP A 436 2.13 14.82 4.39
C TRP A 436 1.55 16.15 3.86
N ASN A 437 2.40 17.14 3.65
CA ASN A 437 2.01 18.34 2.93
C ASN A 437 1.89 18.04 1.43
N GLN A 438 0.70 17.67 1.00
CA GLN A 438 0.41 17.31 -0.39
C GLN A 438 0.64 18.46 -1.39
N ASP A 439 0.72 19.71 -0.92
CA ASP A 439 0.98 20.87 -1.77
C ASP A 439 2.46 21.07 -2.11
N PHE A 440 3.36 20.34 -1.43
CA PHE A 440 4.79 20.49 -1.65
C PHE A 440 5.26 19.59 -2.80
N GLU A 441 5.86 20.19 -3.84
CA GLU A 441 6.23 19.48 -5.06
C GLU A 441 7.15 18.27 -4.83
N LEU A 442 8.06 18.31 -3.87
CA LEU A 442 8.93 17.17 -3.55
C LEU A 442 8.14 15.97 -3.00
N VAL A 443 7.06 16.20 -2.28
CA VAL A 443 6.16 15.14 -1.80
C VAL A 443 5.47 14.49 -3.00
N GLN A 444 4.91 15.28 -3.90
CA GLN A 444 4.29 14.77 -5.12
C GLN A 444 5.31 14.05 -6.03
N GLN A 445 6.53 14.55 -6.12
CA GLN A 445 7.60 13.88 -6.89
C GLN A 445 7.94 12.53 -6.27
N GLN A 446 8.05 12.45 -4.94
CA GLN A 446 8.32 11.16 -4.26
C GLN A 446 7.21 10.12 -4.55
N TRP A 447 5.94 10.56 -4.65
CA TRP A 447 4.85 9.66 -5.01
C TRP A 447 5.01 9.11 -6.42
N ARG A 448 5.27 9.97 -7.40
CA ARG A 448 5.51 9.55 -8.79
C ARG A 448 6.71 8.60 -8.89
N ASP A 449 7.81 8.93 -8.20
CA ASP A 449 9.03 8.12 -8.22
C ASP A 449 8.83 6.76 -7.53
N ALA A 450 8.06 6.71 -6.44
CA ALA A 450 7.74 5.46 -5.75
C ALA A 450 6.89 4.54 -6.64
N LEU A 451 5.86 5.08 -7.31
CA LEU A 451 5.02 4.30 -8.23
C LEU A 451 5.85 3.75 -9.41
N ASP A 452 6.69 4.59 -10.02
CA ASP A 452 7.58 4.18 -11.11
C ASP A 452 8.56 3.09 -10.65
N TYR A 453 9.17 3.25 -9.49
CA TYR A 453 10.10 2.27 -8.92
C TYR A 453 9.45 0.89 -8.73
N TRP A 454 8.28 0.82 -8.10
CA TRP A 454 7.60 -0.46 -7.88
C TRP A 454 7.15 -1.11 -9.19
N MET A 455 6.73 -0.33 -10.19
CA MET A 455 6.37 -0.86 -11.51
C MET A 455 7.58 -1.32 -12.31
N THR A 456 8.73 -0.65 -12.19
CA THR A 456 9.93 -0.97 -12.98
C THR A 456 10.80 -2.03 -12.33
N ALA A 457 11.13 -1.88 -11.04
CA ALA A 457 12.03 -2.77 -10.31
C ALA A 457 11.34 -4.05 -9.80
N TYR A 458 10.02 -4.02 -9.57
CA TYR A 458 9.24 -5.15 -9.06
C TYR A 458 8.14 -5.63 -10.00
N LYS A 459 7.91 -4.96 -11.13
CA LYS A 459 6.83 -5.27 -12.09
C LYS A 459 5.45 -5.37 -11.44
N VAL A 460 5.17 -4.50 -10.49
CA VAL A 460 3.85 -4.36 -9.87
C VAL A 460 2.84 -3.90 -10.92
N ASP A 461 1.64 -4.48 -10.91
CA ASP A 461 0.61 -4.27 -11.94
C ASP A 461 -0.35 -3.12 -11.62
N GLY A 462 -0.30 -2.59 -10.42
CA GLY A 462 -1.14 -1.47 -10.01
C GLY A 462 -1.08 -1.18 -8.52
N PHE A 463 -1.87 -0.19 -8.10
CA PHE A 463 -1.90 0.24 -6.70
C PHE A 463 -3.33 0.49 -6.22
N ARG A 464 -3.54 0.19 -4.93
CA ARG A 464 -4.66 0.69 -4.15
C ARG A 464 -4.15 1.85 -3.29
N PHE A 465 -4.74 3.01 -3.44
CA PHE A 465 -4.38 4.22 -2.70
C PHE A 465 -5.21 4.32 -1.43
N ASP A 466 -4.49 4.25 -0.30
CA ASP A 466 -5.06 4.39 1.04
C ASP A 466 -5.53 5.83 1.29
N LEU A 467 -6.68 5.96 1.94
CA LEU A 467 -7.22 7.23 2.45
C LEU A 467 -7.13 8.39 1.45
N VAL A 468 -7.59 8.18 0.22
CA VAL A 468 -7.58 9.20 -0.86
C VAL A 468 -8.21 10.51 -0.43
N LYS A 469 -9.16 10.49 0.52
CA LYS A 469 -9.78 11.70 1.10
C LYS A 469 -8.77 12.70 1.68
N GLY A 470 -7.59 12.26 2.08
CA GLY A 470 -6.51 13.10 2.59
C GLY A 470 -5.61 13.71 1.51
N LEU A 471 -5.74 13.31 0.24
CA LEU A 471 -4.78 13.67 -0.82
C LEU A 471 -5.13 14.96 -1.59
N GLY A 472 -6.16 15.70 -1.20
CA GLY A 472 -6.46 17.03 -1.75
C GLY A 472 -5.47 18.10 -1.30
N ASP A 473 -5.49 19.26 -1.94
CA ASP A 473 -4.72 20.41 -1.48
C ASP A 473 -5.19 20.89 -0.11
N SER A 474 -4.25 21.30 0.74
CA SER A 474 -4.53 21.67 2.13
C SER A 474 -5.62 22.74 2.26
N ASN A 475 -5.66 23.70 1.35
CA ASN A 475 -6.69 24.75 1.31
C ASN A 475 -8.10 24.27 0.89
N SER A 476 -8.18 23.12 0.22
CA SER A 476 -9.44 22.63 -0.36
C SER A 476 -10.44 22.10 0.67
N TYR A 477 -9.99 21.83 1.90
CA TYR A 477 -10.83 21.34 3.00
C TYR A 477 -11.55 22.45 3.78
N GLY A 478 -11.28 23.73 3.45
CA GLY A 478 -11.98 24.88 4.05
C GLY A 478 -11.57 25.22 5.47
N ASN A 479 -10.34 24.90 5.84
CA ASN A 479 -9.77 25.18 7.15
C ASN A 479 -8.92 26.46 7.12
N THR A 480 -8.55 26.95 8.32
CA THR A 480 -7.63 28.07 8.48
C THR A 480 -6.23 27.55 8.84
N TYR A 481 -5.23 28.02 8.12
CA TYR A 481 -3.83 27.70 8.38
C TYR A 481 -3.21 28.66 9.42
N ASP A 482 -2.51 28.10 10.42
CA ASP A 482 -1.69 28.82 11.38
C ASP A 482 -0.20 28.61 11.05
N ALA A 483 0.44 29.61 10.49
CA ALA A 483 1.84 29.57 10.10
C ALA A 483 2.81 29.49 11.30
N THR A 484 2.40 29.84 12.51
CA THR A 484 3.25 29.77 13.71
C THR A 484 3.51 28.33 14.14
N THR A 485 2.51 27.49 13.98
CA THR A 485 2.53 26.07 14.39
C THR A 485 2.61 25.12 13.22
N ASN A 486 2.59 25.61 11.98
CA ASN A 486 2.46 24.80 10.75
C ASN A 486 1.23 23.88 10.82
N SER A 487 0.12 24.40 11.31
CA SER A 487 -1.06 23.59 11.61
C SER A 487 -2.31 24.11 10.91
N TRP A 488 -3.18 23.19 10.54
CA TRP A 488 -4.50 23.48 10.04
C TRP A 488 -5.53 23.42 11.17
N GLY A 489 -6.52 24.27 11.11
CA GLY A 489 -7.66 24.21 12.00
C GLY A 489 -8.48 22.94 11.79
N TYR A 490 -9.36 22.62 12.72
CA TYR A 490 -10.19 21.41 12.66
C TYR A 490 -11.09 21.40 11.42
N SER A 491 -10.96 20.36 10.61
CA SER A 491 -11.91 20.03 9.55
C SER A 491 -13.01 19.12 10.07
N ASN A 492 -14.22 19.25 9.54
CA ASN A 492 -15.30 18.30 9.81
C ASN A 492 -15.46 17.30 8.66
N ASP A 493 -16.10 16.17 8.94
CA ASP A 493 -16.29 15.09 7.97
C ASP A 493 -17.07 15.56 6.73
N ASN A 494 -18.00 16.51 6.88
CA ASN A 494 -18.76 17.02 5.74
C ASN A 494 -17.86 17.77 4.75
N ASN A 495 -16.89 18.54 5.23
CA ASN A 495 -15.93 19.23 4.37
C ASN A 495 -14.97 18.24 3.69
N THR A 496 -14.48 17.24 4.42
CA THR A 496 -13.58 16.23 3.88
C THR A 496 -14.26 15.31 2.86
N ASN A 497 -15.53 14.94 3.10
CA ASN A 497 -16.26 13.99 2.27
C ASN A 497 -16.98 14.63 1.06
N ARG A 498 -17.02 15.97 0.96
CA ARG A 498 -17.61 16.62 -0.22
C ARG A 498 -16.71 16.44 -1.44
N TYR A 499 -17.27 16.68 -2.61
CA TYR A 499 -16.51 16.76 -3.86
C TYR A 499 -15.31 17.72 -3.72
N ASN A 500 -14.12 17.25 -4.15
CA ASN A 500 -12.88 17.98 -4.05
C ASN A 500 -12.09 17.92 -5.38
N ALA A 501 -12.17 18.99 -6.17
CA ALA A 501 -11.56 19.06 -7.49
C ALA A 501 -10.02 18.93 -7.46
N THR A 502 -9.35 19.39 -6.38
CA THR A 502 -7.89 19.28 -6.27
C THR A 502 -7.47 17.84 -6.01
N ARG A 503 -8.25 17.10 -5.23
CA ARG A 503 -8.06 15.66 -5.01
C ARG A 503 -8.22 14.87 -6.30
N VAL A 504 -9.29 15.12 -7.05
CA VAL A 504 -9.51 14.50 -8.37
C VAL A 504 -8.34 14.79 -9.32
N ALA A 505 -7.89 16.05 -9.40
CA ALA A 505 -6.77 16.41 -10.26
C ALA A 505 -5.46 15.72 -9.86
N ARG A 506 -5.22 15.57 -8.55
CA ARG A 506 -4.02 14.88 -8.03
C ARG A 506 -4.04 13.38 -8.33
N MET A 507 -5.17 12.70 -8.12
CA MET A 507 -5.30 11.30 -8.46
C MET A 507 -5.10 11.06 -9.96
N LYS A 508 -5.66 11.94 -10.79
CA LYS A 508 -5.42 11.93 -12.23
C LYS A 508 -3.94 12.11 -12.60
N ASP A 509 -3.20 13.05 -11.98
CA ASP A 509 -1.75 13.25 -12.20
C ASP A 509 -0.95 11.98 -11.84
N LEU A 510 -1.24 11.36 -10.72
CA LEU A 510 -0.63 10.09 -10.31
C LEU A 510 -0.92 8.99 -11.33
N ARG A 511 -2.17 8.88 -11.79
CA ARG A 511 -2.53 7.90 -12.80
C ARG A 511 -1.83 8.17 -14.14
N GLU A 512 -1.78 9.41 -14.59
CA GLU A 512 -1.06 9.80 -15.81
C GLU A 512 0.44 9.49 -15.72
N SER A 513 1.03 9.58 -14.53
CA SER A 513 2.41 9.14 -14.28
C SER A 513 2.54 7.62 -14.42
N MET A 514 1.65 6.85 -13.80
CA MET A 514 1.67 5.39 -13.85
C MET A 514 1.54 4.83 -15.26
N ILE A 515 0.58 5.35 -16.06
CA ILE A 515 0.34 4.84 -17.41
C ILE A 515 1.45 5.15 -18.40
N LYS A 516 2.37 6.07 -18.11
CA LYS A 516 3.60 6.27 -18.89
C LYS A 516 4.54 5.08 -18.75
N THR A 517 4.62 4.50 -17.55
CA THR A 517 5.46 3.34 -17.26
C THR A 517 4.75 2.03 -17.60
N ASN A 518 3.49 1.87 -17.17
CA ASN A 518 2.66 0.71 -17.49
C ASN A 518 1.25 1.15 -17.93
N PRO A 519 0.95 1.17 -19.24
CA PRO A 519 -0.37 1.60 -19.74
C PRO A 519 -1.55 0.75 -19.26
N SER A 520 -1.28 -0.45 -18.75
CA SER A 520 -2.30 -1.39 -18.24
C SER A 520 -2.39 -1.38 -16.70
N ALA A 521 -1.70 -0.47 -16.01
CA ALA A 521 -1.67 -0.44 -14.56
C ALA A 521 -3.06 -0.22 -13.96
N TYR A 522 -3.39 -0.98 -12.93
CA TYR A 522 -4.61 -0.83 -12.16
C TYR A 522 -4.49 0.34 -11.19
N PHE A 523 -5.55 1.14 -11.11
CA PHE A 523 -5.62 2.31 -10.24
C PHE A 523 -6.89 2.24 -9.39
N ILE A 524 -6.73 1.91 -8.10
CA ILE A 524 -7.82 1.64 -7.18
C ILE A 524 -7.79 2.66 -6.05
N ASN A 525 -8.91 3.32 -5.77
CA ASN A 525 -9.02 4.35 -4.74
C ASN A 525 -9.83 3.85 -3.54
N GLU A 526 -9.26 3.94 -2.34
CA GLU A 526 -10.07 4.01 -1.14
C GLU A 526 -10.52 5.46 -0.92
N ASN A 527 -11.51 5.89 -1.71
CA ASN A 527 -12.04 7.24 -1.59
C ASN A 527 -13.30 7.28 -0.70
N LEU A 528 -14.27 6.39 -0.92
CA LEU A 528 -15.51 6.29 -0.16
C LEU A 528 -16.24 7.64 -0.02
N ALA A 529 -16.15 8.47 -1.06
CA ALA A 529 -16.77 9.79 -1.17
C ALA A 529 -18.13 9.74 -1.89
N GLY A 530 -18.61 10.89 -2.36
CA GLY A 530 -19.85 10.97 -3.16
C GLY A 530 -19.68 10.44 -4.58
N SER A 531 -20.75 9.92 -5.17
CA SER A 531 -20.75 9.35 -6.52
C SER A 531 -20.33 10.35 -7.62
N GLU A 532 -20.52 11.64 -7.43
CA GLU A 532 -20.08 12.67 -8.37
C GLU A 532 -18.56 12.63 -8.58
N GLU A 533 -17.81 12.65 -7.49
CA GLU A 533 -16.34 12.60 -7.49
C GLU A 533 -15.82 11.27 -8.02
N GLU A 534 -16.35 10.16 -7.49
CA GLU A 534 -15.90 8.83 -7.87
C GLU A 534 -16.23 8.49 -9.33
N ASN A 535 -17.33 9.01 -9.88
CA ASN A 535 -17.65 8.89 -11.30
C ASN A 535 -16.71 9.71 -12.18
N GLU A 536 -16.23 10.86 -11.71
CA GLU A 536 -15.25 11.64 -12.45
C GLU A 536 -13.91 10.91 -12.50
N MET A 537 -13.40 10.45 -11.36
CA MET A 537 -12.21 9.61 -11.26
C MET A 537 -12.30 8.37 -12.16
N ALA A 538 -13.45 7.71 -12.15
CA ALA A 538 -13.63 6.49 -12.92
C ALA A 538 -13.70 6.73 -14.43
N ARG A 539 -14.21 7.90 -14.92
CA ARG A 539 -14.11 8.28 -16.34
C ARG A 539 -12.68 8.52 -16.79
N ASP A 540 -11.81 8.91 -15.88
CA ASP A 540 -10.37 9.04 -16.13
C ASP A 540 -9.64 7.67 -16.07
N GLY A 541 -10.35 6.56 -15.75
CA GLY A 541 -9.84 5.19 -15.76
C GLY A 541 -9.44 4.64 -14.39
N GLU A 542 -9.84 5.30 -13.31
CA GLU A 542 -9.66 4.84 -11.93
C GLU A 542 -10.88 4.03 -11.50
N ILE A 543 -10.75 3.19 -10.48
CA ILE A 543 -11.92 2.55 -9.85
C ILE A 543 -11.89 2.77 -8.33
N ASN A 544 -13.06 2.79 -7.72
CA ASN A 544 -13.21 3.16 -6.32
C ASN A 544 -13.74 2.00 -5.48
N TRP A 545 -13.29 1.88 -4.26
CA TRP A 545 -13.82 0.91 -3.32
C TRP A 545 -15.30 1.16 -3.01
N ALA A 546 -16.10 0.09 -3.02
CA ALA A 546 -17.49 0.11 -2.60
C ALA A 546 -17.70 -0.88 -1.45
N ASN A 547 -17.68 -0.35 -0.23
CA ASN A 547 -17.85 -1.11 1.01
C ASN A 547 -19.30 -1.54 1.24
N LEU A 548 -19.57 -2.84 1.23
CA LEU A 548 -20.88 -3.42 1.53
C LEU A 548 -20.88 -4.29 2.81
N ASN A 549 -19.85 -4.23 3.64
CA ASN A 549 -19.77 -5.09 4.83
C ASN A 549 -21.04 -5.08 5.68
N TRP A 550 -21.56 -3.88 5.98
CA TRP A 550 -22.79 -3.78 6.77
C TRP A 550 -23.98 -4.51 6.15
N SER A 551 -24.21 -4.34 4.84
CA SER A 551 -25.31 -4.97 4.11
C SER A 551 -25.12 -6.47 3.98
N ALA A 552 -23.94 -6.92 3.60
CA ALA A 552 -23.58 -8.33 3.43
C ALA A 552 -23.67 -9.09 4.76
N ARG A 553 -23.18 -8.50 5.84
CA ARG A 553 -23.28 -9.03 7.20
C ARG A 553 -24.74 -9.21 7.62
N ASN A 554 -25.57 -8.18 7.43
CA ASN A 554 -26.99 -8.24 7.81
C ASN A 554 -27.76 -9.27 6.99
N TYR A 555 -27.44 -9.41 5.70
CA TYR A 555 -28.01 -10.48 4.87
C TYR A 555 -27.66 -11.87 5.43
N VAL A 556 -26.39 -12.11 5.78
CA VAL A 556 -25.94 -13.41 6.33
C VAL A 556 -26.55 -13.68 7.71
N ILE A 557 -26.67 -12.67 8.55
CA ILE A 557 -27.31 -12.75 9.86
C ILE A 557 -28.81 -13.07 9.73
N GLY A 558 -29.45 -12.67 8.64
CA GLY A 558 -30.87 -12.84 8.40
C GLY A 558 -31.71 -11.69 8.96
N MET A 559 -31.33 -10.45 8.68
CA MET A 559 -32.13 -9.25 8.96
C MET A 559 -32.98 -8.88 7.75
N ASP A 560 -34.21 -8.41 7.99
CA ASP A 560 -35.09 -7.91 6.94
C ASP A 560 -34.54 -6.62 6.31
N ASN A 561 -34.96 -6.34 5.06
CA ASN A 561 -34.68 -5.08 4.33
C ASN A 561 -33.21 -4.82 4.01
N THR A 562 -32.39 -5.84 3.97
CA THR A 562 -30.97 -5.69 3.61
C THR A 562 -30.81 -5.80 2.09
N SER A 563 -30.50 -4.68 1.42
CA SER A 563 -30.16 -4.62 0.01
C SER A 563 -28.68 -4.92 -0.24
N LEU A 564 -28.40 -5.71 -1.28
CA LEU A 564 -27.06 -5.97 -1.79
C LEU A 564 -26.85 -5.33 -3.20
N SER A 565 -27.78 -4.46 -3.64
CA SER A 565 -27.76 -3.88 -4.99
C SER A 565 -26.47 -3.12 -5.31
N ARG A 566 -25.77 -2.58 -4.31
CA ARG A 566 -24.50 -1.88 -4.48
C ARG A 566 -23.34 -2.77 -4.93
N PHE A 567 -23.48 -4.09 -4.97
CA PHE A 567 -22.52 -4.94 -5.66
C PHE A 567 -22.48 -4.68 -7.17
N TYR A 568 -23.54 -4.10 -7.73
CA TYR A 568 -23.60 -3.62 -9.10
C TYR A 568 -23.62 -2.09 -9.11
N ALA A 569 -22.53 -1.45 -9.52
CA ALA A 569 -22.34 -0.01 -9.42
C ALA A 569 -23.52 0.83 -10.00
N PRO A 570 -24.12 0.52 -11.17
CA PRO A 570 -25.22 1.32 -11.72
C PRO A 570 -26.50 1.34 -10.85
N HIS A 571 -26.62 0.48 -9.85
CA HIS A 571 -27.75 0.48 -8.92
C HIS A 571 -27.57 1.39 -7.71
N ASP A 572 -26.43 2.09 -7.59
CA ASP A 572 -26.14 2.93 -6.45
C ASP A 572 -25.74 4.36 -6.85
N ASP A 573 -26.47 5.35 -6.32
CA ASP A 573 -26.14 6.78 -6.42
C ASP A 573 -25.74 7.26 -7.82
N ASN A 574 -26.35 6.75 -8.88
CA ASN A 574 -26.04 7.03 -10.28
C ASN A 574 -24.60 6.70 -10.69
N ARG A 575 -23.96 5.76 -10.04
CA ARG A 575 -22.63 5.28 -10.45
C ARG A 575 -22.72 4.60 -11.80
N TYR A 576 -21.71 4.82 -12.64
CA TYR A 576 -21.71 4.15 -13.92
C TYR A 576 -21.00 2.79 -13.87
N TRP A 577 -21.18 2.02 -14.93
CA TRP A 577 -20.66 0.68 -15.04
C TRP A 577 -19.14 0.64 -14.92
N GLY A 578 -18.62 -0.33 -14.14
CA GLY A 578 -17.17 -0.52 -13.95
C GLY A 578 -16.48 0.53 -13.06
N SER A 579 -17.23 1.41 -12.38
CA SER A 579 -16.66 2.47 -11.55
C SER A 579 -16.19 2.00 -10.17
N THR A 580 -16.49 0.77 -9.75
CA THR A 580 -16.21 0.30 -8.39
C THR A 580 -15.57 -1.08 -8.31
N VAL A 581 -14.74 -1.28 -7.27
CA VAL A 581 -14.42 -2.59 -6.70
C VAL A 581 -15.33 -2.78 -5.50
N SER A 582 -16.31 -3.67 -5.60
CA SER A 582 -17.23 -3.91 -4.49
C SER A 582 -16.80 -5.13 -3.68
N TYR A 583 -17.02 -5.06 -2.36
CA TYR A 583 -16.62 -6.11 -1.44
C TYR A 583 -17.56 -6.25 -0.24
N ALA A 584 -17.55 -7.46 0.33
CA ALA A 584 -18.30 -7.80 1.54
C ALA A 584 -17.45 -7.73 2.81
N GLU A 585 -16.16 -7.95 2.70
CA GLU A 585 -15.18 -7.87 3.78
C GLU A 585 -13.89 -7.22 3.27
N SER A 586 -13.22 -6.45 4.12
CA SER A 586 -11.83 -6.01 3.98
C SER A 586 -11.10 -6.16 5.33
N HIS A 587 -9.84 -5.73 5.39
CA HIS A 587 -9.06 -5.75 6.64
C HIS A 587 -9.65 -4.81 7.71
N ASP A 588 -10.41 -3.79 7.33
CA ASP A 588 -10.94 -2.74 8.23
C ASP A 588 -12.22 -3.14 8.97
N GLU A 589 -13.01 -4.08 8.44
CA GLU A 589 -14.28 -4.43 9.04
C GLU A 589 -14.22 -5.71 9.87
N GLU A 590 -15.25 -5.90 10.68
CA GLU A 590 -15.43 -7.16 11.39
C GLU A 590 -15.88 -8.26 10.44
N ARG A 591 -15.32 -9.45 10.63
CA ARG A 591 -15.66 -10.65 9.87
C ARG A 591 -17.16 -10.95 9.91
N ILE A 592 -17.74 -11.18 8.73
CA ILE A 592 -19.14 -11.57 8.60
C ILE A 592 -19.41 -12.87 9.37
N ALA A 593 -18.54 -13.85 9.24
CA ALA A 593 -18.67 -15.13 9.90
C ALA A 593 -18.61 -15.00 11.44
N TYR A 594 -17.73 -14.13 11.98
CA TYR A 594 -17.69 -13.85 13.42
C TYR A 594 -19.01 -13.24 13.91
N ASN A 595 -19.46 -12.16 13.28
CA ASN A 595 -20.71 -11.50 13.64
C ASN A 595 -21.92 -12.45 13.57
N ALA A 596 -22.01 -13.23 12.51
CA ALA A 596 -23.10 -14.17 12.31
C ALA A 596 -23.13 -15.28 13.37
N THR A 597 -21.98 -15.83 13.73
CA THR A 597 -21.89 -16.84 14.81
C THR A 597 -22.22 -16.26 16.18
N ALA A 598 -21.90 -14.99 16.41
CA ALA A 598 -22.17 -14.33 17.68
C ALA A 598 -23.64 -13.89 17.84
N THR A 599 -24.27 -13.36 16.78
CA THR A 599 -25.52 -12.59 16.89
C THR A 599 -26.70 -13.16 16.11
N SER A 600 -26.49 -13.98 15.07
CA SER A 600 -27.57 -14.42 14.19
C SER A 600 -28.58 -15.35 14.88
N PRO A 601 -29.88 -15.09 14.79
CA PRO A 601 -30.90 -16.02 15.27
C PRO A 601 -31.08 -17.26 14.39
N ILE A 602 -30.60 -17.22 13.13
CA ILE A 602 -30.87 -18.25 12.14
C ILE A 602 -29.67 -19.16 11.83
N VAL A 603 -28.44 -18.68 12.03
CA VAL A 603 -27.21 -19.48 11.76
C VAL A 603 -26.35 -19.69 13.00
N LYS A 604 -26.65 -19.05 14.14
CA LYS A 604 -25.90 -19.28 15.38
C LYS A 604 -25.96 -20.74 15.80
N GLY A 605 -24.80 -21.37 15.95
CA GLY A 605 -24.70 -22.80 16.28
C GLY A 605 -24.88 -23.75 15.10
N ASP A 606 -25.14 -23.24 13.90
CA ASP A 606 -25.22 -24.00 12.65
C ASP A 606 -24.21 -23.48 11.62
N PHE A 607 -22.97 -23.99 11.70
CA PHE A 607 -21.88 -23.57 10.83
C PHE A 607 -22.11 -23.93 9.35
N LYS A 608 -22.91 -25.00 9.09
CA LYS A 608 -23.29 -25.40 7.72
C LYS A 608 -24.22 -24.32 7.12
N ALA A 609 -25.25 -23.92 7.86
CA ALA A 609 -26.18 -22.87 7.44
C ALA A 609 -25.46 -21.53 7.25
N LEU A 610 -24.49 -21.21 8.13
CA LEU A 610 -23.63 -20.02 7.96
C LEU A 610 -22.89 -20.06 6.63
N CYS A 611 -22.19 -21.17 6.30
CA CYS A 611 -21.46 -21.31 5.03
C CYS A 611 -22.40 -21.23 3.82
N GLN A 612 -23.61 -21.78 3.91
CA GLN A 612 -24.61 -21.69 2.83
C GLN A 612 -25.03 -20.22 2.59
N ARG A 613 -25.28 -19.44 3.63
CA ARG A 613 -25.65 -18.02 3.49
C ARG A 613 -24.50 -17.14 3.03
N ILE A 614 -23.27 -17.42 3.45
CA ILE A 614 -22.07 -16.73 2.93
C ILE A 614 -21.91 -17.08 1.44
N GLY A 615 -22.08 -18.33 1.02
CA GLY A 615 -22.06 -18.73 -0.38
C GLY A 615 -23.13 -18.03 -1.22
N SER A 616 -24.34 -17.86 -0.67
CA SER A 616 -25.43 -17.12 -1.33
C SER A 616 -25.10 -15.60 -1.46
N MET A 617 -24.50 -15.01 -0.44
CA MET A 617 -23.97 -13.63 -0.49
C MET A 617 -22.88 -13.51 -1.55
N ALA A 618 -21.92 -14.43 -1.57
CA ALA A 618 -20.83 -14.47 -2.55
C ALA A 618 -21.35 -14.61 -3.99
N ALA A 619 -22.39 -15.41 -4.22
CA ALA A 619 -23.02 -15.53 -5.53
C ALA A 619 -23.60 -14.19 -6.02
N GLN A 620 -24.25 -13.43 -5.14
CA GLN A 620 -24.78 -12.10 -5.47
C GLN A 620 -23.66 -11.09 -5.72
N MET A 621 -22.53 -11.17 -5.00
CA MET A 621 -21.36 -10.33 -5.21
C MET A 621 -20.63 -10.70 -6.51
N LEU A 622 -20.11 -11.91 -6.57
CA LEU A 622 -19.19 -12.33 -7.64
C LEU A 622 -19.86 -12.41 -9.01
N LEU A 623 -21.17 -12.64 -9.11
CA LEU A 623 -21.88 -12.66 -10.38
C LEU A 623 -22.47 -11.29 -10.79
N SER A 624 -22.36 -10.27 -9.97
CA SER A 624 -22.63 -8.89 -10.40
C SER A 624 -21.55 -8.40 -11.36
N PRO A 625 -21.89 -7.68 -12.45
CA PRO A 625 -20.86 -7.07 -13.31
C PRO A 625 -20.04 -5.99 -12.58
N GLY A 626 -18.74 -5.98 -12.84
CA GLY A 626 -17.76 -5.08 -12.22
C GLY A 626 -16.66 -5.84 -11.47
N ALA A 627 -15.70 -5.12 -10.89
CA ALA A 627 -14.61 -5.69 -10.11
C ALA A 627 -15.07 -6.01 -8.67
N HIS A 628 -14.53 -7.07 -8.09
CA HIS A 628 -14.84 -7.50 -6.73
C HIS A 628 -13.59 -7.88 -5.96
N MET A 629 -13.66 -7.78 -4.63
CA MET A 629 -12.56 -8.13 -3.73
C MET A 629 -13.03 -9.14 -2.67
N ILE A 630 -12.15 -10.08 -2.35
CA ILE A 630 -12.29 -11.10 -1.30
C ILE A 630 -11.19 -10.83 -0.27
N TRP A 631 -11.56 -10.55 0.98
CA TRP A 631 -10.61 -10.49 2.07
C TRP A 631 -10.15 -11.89 2.47
N GLN A 632 -8.83 -12.08 2.68
CA GLN A 632 -8.22 -13.38 3.01
C GLN A 632 -9.05 -14.16 4.04
N PHE A 633 -9.31 -15.42 3.72
CA PHE A 633 -10.09 -16.37 4.54
C PHE A 633 -11.59 -16.07 4.70
N GLY A 634 -12.15 -15.09 4.00
CA GLY A 634 -13.61 -14.89 3.89
C GLY A 634 -14.27 -16.06 3.17
N GLU A 635 -13.60 -16.62 2.15
CA GLU A 635 -14.02 -17.76 1.35
C GLU A 635 -14.09 -19.10 2.11
N ILE A 636 -13.62 -19.09 3.35
CA ILE A 636 -13.71 -20.25 4.27
C ILE A 636 -14.48 -19.92 5.55
N ALA A 637 -15.15 -18.79 5.61
CA ALA A 637 -15.86 -18.31 6.79
C ALA A 637 -14.98 -18.24 8.04
N ASN A 638 -13.88 -17.49 7.98
CA ASN A 638 -13.03 -17.27 9.16
C ASN A 638 -13.83 -16.56 10.26
N THR A 639 -13.82 -17.11 11.47
CA THR A 639 -14.58 -16.64 12.63
C THR A 639 -13.73 -15.93 13.69
N GLN A 640 -12.49 -15.58 13.38
CA GLN A 640 -11.68 -14.77 14.29
C GLN A 640 -12.16 -13.30 14.24
N THR A 641 -12.32 -12.66 15.40
CA THR A 641 -12.67 -11.23 15.45
C THR A 641 -11.51 -10.35 15.02
N THR A 642 -11.83 -9.26 14.34
CA THR A 642 -10.88 -8.18 13.99
C THR A 642 -10.91 -7.05 15.03
N LYS A 643 -11.78 -7.16 16.05
CA LYS A 643 -11.96 -6.13 17.09
C LYS A 643 -11.33 -6.53 18.42
N ASN A 644 -10.92 -5.51 19.19
CA ASN A 644 -10.56 -5.67 20.60
C ASN A 644 -11.81 -5.71 21.49
N PRO A 645 -11.68 -6.00 22.80
CA PRO A 645 -12.82 -6.00 23.71
C PRO A 645 -13.60 -4.67 23.81
N SER A 646 -12.98 -3.55 23.44
CA SER A 646 -13.62 -2.23 23.38
C SER A 646 -14.41 -2.00 22.10
N GLY A 647 -14.30 -2.90 21.11
CA GLY A 647 -14.96 -2.79 19.81
C GLY A 647 -14.18 -2.03 18.75
N ASP A 648 -12.94 -1.62 19.06
CA ASP A 648 -12.05 -0.95 18.14
C ASP A 648 -11.30 -1.96 17.26
N ASN A 649 -10.73 -1.53 16.11
CA ASN A 649 -9.87 -2.38 15.29
C ASN A 649 -8.67 -2.86 16.12
N ASN A 650 -8.41 -4.15 16.03
CA ASN A 650 -7.27 -4.77 16.67
C ASN A 650 -6.27 -5.18 15.59
N THR A 651 -5.11 -4.52 15.58
CA THR A 651 -4.02 -4.78 14.66
C THR A 651 -3.13 -5.95 15.04
N ASP A 652 -3.39 -6.61 16.18
CA ASP A 652 -2.66 -7.82 16.58
C ASP A 652 -2.79 -8.94 15.54
N PRO A 653 -1.78 -9.84 15.42
CA PRO A 653 -1.82 -10.93 14.47
C PRO A 653 -3.03 -11.84 14.58
N LYS A 654 -3.70 -12.12 13.45
CA LYS A 654 -4.88 -12.99 13.29
C LYS A 654 -4.53 -14.24 12.48
N LYS A 655 -3.59 -15.02 12.99
CA LYS A 655 -3.02 -16.17 12.28
C LYS A 655 -4.06 -17.28 12.10
N VAL A 656 -4.14 -17.84 10.91
CA VAL A 656 -5.03 -18.96 10.57
C VAL A 656 -4.19 -20.21 10.30
N GLU A 657 -4.50 -21.30 11.00
CA GLU A 657 -3.87 -22.59 10.71
C GLU A 657 -4.45 -23.21 9.43
N TRP A 658 -3.64 -23.41 8.42
CA TRP A 658 -4.08 -23.94 7.13
C TRP A 658 -4.80 -25.28 7.20
N LYS A 659 -4.56 -26.07 8.24
CA LYS A 659 -5.28 -27.33 8.45
C LYS A 659 -6.81 -27.19 8.53
N ILE A 660 -7.33 -25.97 8.85
CA ILE A 660 -8.78 -25.75 8.89
C ILE A 660 -9.43 -25.87 7.52
N MET A 661 -8.68 -25.74 6.44
CA MET A 661 -9.14 -25.92 5.04
C MET A 661 -9.69 -27.34 4.79
N SER A 662 -9.28 -28.34 5.55
CA SER A 662 -9.78 -29.70 5.44
C SER A 662 -11.18 -29.91 6.04
N GLN A 663 -11.73 -28.94 6.78
CA GLN A 663 -13.07 -29.02 7.36
C GLN A 663 -14.13 -28.96 6.25
N THR A 664 -15.02 -29.92 6.20
CA THR A 664 -15.98 -30.12 5.09
C THR A 664 -16.76 -28.86 4.72
N ASN A 665 -17.33 -28.16 5.70
CA ASN A 665 -18.15 -26.96 5.41
C ASN A 665 -17.31 -25.82 4.84
N ARG A 666 -16.06 -25.64 5.33
CA ARG A 666 -15.13 -24.62 4.82
C ARG A 666 -14.70 -24.96 3.40
N LYS A 667 -14.32 -26.22 3.15
CA LYS A 667 -13.97 -26.68 1.80
C LYS A 667 -15.13 -26.52 0.82
N ASN A 668 -16.34 -26.83 1.24
CA ASN A 668 -17.54 -26.66 0.41
C ASN A 668 -17.78 -25.18 0.08
N LEU A 669 -17.57 -24.28 1.03
CA LEU A 669 -17.69 -22.83 0.81
C LEU A 669 -16.60 -22.34 -0.15
N TYR A 670 -15.33 -22.74 0.07
CA TYR A 670 -14.24 -22.46 -0.87
C TYR A 670 -14.58 -22.92 -2.30
N ASN A 671 -15.07 -24.16 -2.45
CA ASN A 671 -15.47 -24.69 -3.76
C ASN A 671 -16.63 -23.87 -4.38
N THR A 672 -17.53 -23.34 -3.57
CA THR A 672 -18.59 -22.42 -4.03
C THR A 672 -17.99 -21.13 -4.60
N PHE A 673 -17.06 -20.48 -3.88
CA PHE A 673 -16.36 -19.30 -4.38
C PHE A 673 -15.60 -19.60 -5.68
N ALA A 674 -14.86 -20.70 -5.72
CA ALA A 674 -14.11 -21.11 -6.90
C ALA A 674 -15.03 -21.34 -8.12
N ALA A 675 -16.17 -22.02 -7.95
CA ALA A 675 -17.14 -22.21 -9.02
C ALA A 675 -17.73 -20.86 -9.51
N LEU A 676 -17.98 -19.91 -8.62
CA LEU A 676 -18.49 -18.59 -9.01
C LEU A 676 -17.43 -17.77 -9.78
N CYS A 677 -16.17 -17.84 -9.38
CA CYS A 677 -15.06 -17.22 -10.11
C CYS A 677 -14.86 -17.87 -11.49
N ASP A 678 -14.95 -19.21 -11.57
CA ASP A 678 -14.87 -19.95 -12.84
C ASP A 678 -15.99 -19.56 -13.81
N ILE A 679 -17.21 -19.33 -13.30
CA ILE A 679 -18.32 -18.85 -14.13
C ILE A 679 -17.97 -17.49 -14.75
N ARG A 680 -17.44 -16.55 -14.00
CA ARG A 680 -17.01 -15.25 -14.55
C ARG A 680 -15.93 -15.41 -15.63
N ALA A 681 -14.94 -16.26 -15.37
CA ALA A 681 -13.87 -16.52 -16.31
C ALA A 681 -14.36 -17.20 -17.60
N ASN A 682 -15.42 -18.02 -17.51
CA ASN A 682 -15.97 -18.75 -18.64
C ASN A 682 -17.06 -18.01 -19.45
N TYR A 683 -17.61 -16.90 -18.91
CA TYR A 683 -18.68 -16.13 -19.55
C TYR A 683 -18.36 -14.64 -19.61
N THR A 684 -17.11 -14.29 -19.96
CA THR A 684 -16.59 -12.92 -19.90
C THR A 684 -17.41 -11.90 -20.70
N SER A 685 -18.03 -12.28 -21.81
CA SER A 685 -18.87 -11.41 -22.62
C SER A 685 -20.12 -10.91 -21.89
N LEU A 686 -20.64 -11.68 -20.92
CA LEU A 686 -21.79 -11.32 -20.10
C LEU A 686 -21.46 -10.23 -19.08
N TYR A 687 -20.18 -10.00 -18.80
CA TYR A 687 -19.68 -9.02 -17.84
C TYR A 687 -19.10 -7.78 -18.53
N ARG A 688 -19.61 -7.44 -19.72
CA ARG A 688 -19.27 -6.23 -20.47
C ARG A 688 -20.40 -5.20 -20.35
N GLU A 689 -20.06 -3.92 -20.47
CA GLU A 689 -21.04 -2.82 -20.49
C GLU A 689 -22.11 -3.00 -21.59
N THR A 690 -21.75 -3.67 -22.68
CA THR A 690 -22.64 -3.96 -23.81
C THR A 690 -23.65 -5.09 -23.55
N ALA A 691 -23.42 -5.92 -22.52
CA ALA A 691 -24.37 -6.97 -22.14
C ALA A 691 -25.63 -6.33 -21.53
N LYS A 692 -26.78 -6.93 -21.82
CA LYS A 692 -28.03 -6.51 -21.19
C LYS A 692 -28.17 -7.16 -19.83
N THR A 693 -28.58 -6.39 -18.85
CA THR A 693 -28.72 -6.81 -17.46
C THR A 693 -30.10 -6.52 -16.91
N ASP A 694 -30.61 -7.42 -16.07
CA ASP A 694 -31.75 -7.18 -15.18
C ASP A 694 -31.39 -7.78 -13.82
N ILE A 695 -31.24 -6.93 -12.81
CA ILE A 695 -30.66 -7.29 -11.52
C ILE A 695 -31.52 -6.72 -10.39
N ASP A 696 -32.00 -7.58 -9.51
CA ASP A 696 -32.63 -7.23 -8.24
C ASP A 696 -31.99 -7.99 -7.08
N LEU A 697 -31.18 -7.29 -6.31
CA LEU A 697 -30.51 -7.78 -5.09
C LEU A 697 -31.09 -7.15 -3.81
N SER A 698 -32.26 -6.50 -3.92
CA SER A 698 -32.93 -5.80 -2.81
C SER A 698 -34.21 -6.48 -2.34
N SER A 699 -34.84 -7.26 -3.18
CA SER A 699 -36.11 -7.94 -2.85
C SER A 699 -35.99 -8.86 -1.63
N THR A 700 -37.03 -8.92 -0.83
CA THR A 700 -37.15 -9.82 0.35
C THR A 700 -37.76 -11.19 0.02
N THR A 701 -38.29 -11.36 -1.19
CA THR A 701 -38.97 -12.59 -1.60
C THR A 701 -38.24 -13.36 -2.68
N ALA A 702 -37.61 -12.68 -3.63
CA ALA A 702 -36.84 -13.29 -4.70
C ALA A 702 -35.74 -12.31 -5.16
N ARG A 703 -34.48 -12.76 -5.23
CA ARG A 703 -33.39 -11.97 -5.83
C ARG A 703 -32.86 -12.68 -7.04
N TYR A 704 -32.38 -11.90 -8.01
CA TYR A 704 -31.84 -12.47 -9.23
C TYR A 704 -30.81 -11.55 -9.89
N ILE A 705 -29.95 -12.19 -10.71
CA ILE A 705 -29.09 -11.55 -11.71
C ILE A 705 -29.40 -12.23 -13.03
N SER A 706 -29.77 -11.47 -14.04
CA SER A 706 -30.05 -11.92 -15.40
C SER A 706 -29.13 -11.17 -16.36
N LEU A 707 -28.26 -11.88 -17.07
CA LEU A 707 -27.31 -11.33 -18.02
C LEU A 707 -27.48 -11.97 -19.39
N THR A 708 -27.36 -11.19 -20.48
CA THR A 708 -27.28 -11.73 -21.85
C THR A 708 -26.48 -10.82 -22.77
N ASP A 709 -25.66 -11.41 -23.62
CA ASP A 709 -25.00 -10.74 -24.76
C ASP A 709 -25.73 -10.99 -26.10
N GLY A 710 -26.88 -11.66 -26.04
CA GLY A 710 -27.66 -12.09 -27.21
C GLY A 710 -27.31 -13.49 -27.71
N THR A 711 -26.21 -14.08 -27.27
CA THR A 711 -25.73 -15.43 -27.63
C THR A 711 -25.72 -16.34 -26.41
N SER A 712 -25.18 -15.85 -25.32
CA SER A 712 -25.14 -16.53 -24.03
C SER A 712 -26.08 -15.84 -23.05
N GLU A 713 -26.54 -16.61 -22.08
CA GLU A 713 -27.44 -16.15 -21.02
C GLU A 713 -26.95 -16.73 -19.68
N LEU A 714 -27.02 -15.92 -18.60
CA LEU A 714 -26.73 -16.36 -17.23
C LEU A 714 -27.80 -15.86 -16.29
N TYR A 715 -28.26 -16.72 -15.40
CA TYR A 715 -29.28 -16.45 -14.40
C TYR A 715 -28.84 -16.93 -13.03
N LEU A 716 -28.69 -16.03 -12.08
CA LEU A 716 -28.67 -16.32 -10.66
C LEU A 716 -30.08 -16.17 -10.12
N VAL A 717 -30.54 -17.13 -9.33
CA VAL A 717 -31.80 -17.07 -8.59
C VAL A 717 -31.53 -17.34 -7.13
N VAL A 718 -32.05 -16.49 -6.22
CA VAL A 718 -31.80 -16.56 -4.78
C VAL A 718 -33.10 -16.49 -4.01
N ASN A 719 -33.24 -17.36 -3.01
CA ASN A 719 -34.27 -17.23 -1.96
C ASN A 719 -33.69 -16.39 -0.79
N PRO A 720 -34.01 -15.09 -0.68
CA PRO A 720 -33.41 -14.20 0.34
C PRO A 720 -34.05 -14.33 1.71
N ALA A 721 -35.02 -15.25 1.89
CA ALA A 721 -35.78 -15.37 3.14
C ALA A 721 -34.89 -15.43 4.38
N VAL A 722 -35.31 -14.71 5.44
CA VAL A 722 -34.60 -14.56 6.72
C VAL A 722 -34.99 -15.63 7.73
N GLU A 723 -35.14 -16.84 7.25
CA GLU A 723 -35.58 -18.01 8.01
C GLU A 723 -34.47 -19.07 8.05
N LYS A 724 -34.67 -20.13 8.82
CA LYS A 724 -33.73 -21.26 8.82
C LYS A 724 -33.67 -21.90 7.44
N THR A 725 -32.52 -22.42 7.04
CA THR A 725 -32.27 -23.03 5.74
C THR A 725 -33.15 -24.27 5.43
N SER A 726 -33.90 -24.79 6.40
CA SER A 726 -34.89 -25.86 6.19
C SER A 726 -36.21 -25.37 5.57
N VAL A 727 -36.47 -24.08 5.58
CA VAL A 727 -37.72 -23.50 5.01
C VAL A 727 -37.53 -23.32 3.50
N MET A 728 -38.43 -23.92 2.73
CA MET A 728 -38.42 -23.91 1.26
C MET A 728 -39.42 -22.90 0.72
N ALA A 729 -39.05 -22.18 -0.33
CA ALA A 729 -39.97 -21.31 -1.06
C ALA A 729 -39.81 -21.44 -2.56
N ASP A 730 -40.89 -21.21 -3.30
CA ASP A 730 -40.87 -21.10 -4.76
C ASP A 730 -40.40 -19.70 -5.17
N ILE A 731 -39.29 -19.64 -5.89
CA ILE A 731 -38.71 -18.40 -6.43
C ILE A 731 -39.08 -18.31 -7.90
N PRO A 732 -39.72 -17.23 -8.34
CA PRO A 732 -40.15 -17.07 -9.73
C PRO A 732 -38.98 -17.19 -10.71
N PHE A 733 -39.24 -17.71 -11.90
CA PHE A 733 -38.27 -17.65 -12.98
C PHE A 733 -37.96 -16.19 -13.33
N PRO A 734 -36.69 -15.84 -13.53
CA PRO A 734 -36.28 -14.50 -13.91
C PRO A 734 -36.69 -14.16 -15.35
N THR A 735 -36.57 -12.88 -15.70
CA THR A 735 -36.81 -12.38 -17.05
C THR A 735 -35.49 -12.33 -17.84
N ASN A 736 -35.52 -12.73 -19.10
CA ASN A 736 -34.39 -12.49 -20.02
C ASN A 736 -34.36 -11.01 -20.41
N PRO A 737 -33.30 -10.25 -20.10
CA PRO A 737 -33.22 -8.81 -20.32
C PRO A 737 -33.11 -8.45 -21.81
N GLY A 738 -32.78 -9.39 -22.68
CA GLY A 738 -32.70 -9.20 -24.12
C GLY A 738 -34.04 -9.24 -24.80
N THR A 739 -34.94 -10.10 -24.32
CA THR A 739 -36.25 -10.38 -24.95
C THR A 739 -37.44 -9.91 -24.15
N GLY A 740 -37.29 -9.59 -22.89
CA GLY A 740 -38.36 -9.27 -21.96
C GLY A 740 -39.27 -10.46 -21.62
N LYS A 741 -38.87 -11.70 -21.95
CA LYS A 741 -39.70 -12.91 -21.71
C LYS A 741 -39.17 -13.67 -20.51
N THR A 742 -40.05 -14.41 -19.84
CA THR A 742 -39.68 -15.32 -18.75
C THR A 742 -38.67 -16.35 -19.26
N ALA A 743 -37.55 -16.53 -18.52
CA ALA A 743 -36.57 -17.57 -18.77
C ALA A 743 -36.97 -18.84 -18.00
N PHE A 744 -37.57 -19.81 -18.72
CA PHE A 744 -37.96 -21.10 -18.14
C PHE A 744 -36.70 -21.97 -17.92
N LEU A 745 -36.08 -21.84 -16.78
CA LEU A 745 -34.79 -22.48 -16.43
C LEU A 745 -34.90 -24.01 -16.35
N SER A 746 -36.14 -24.54 -16.39
CA SER A 746 -36.42 -25.97 -16.51
C SER A 746 -36.21 -26.54 -17.94
N ASP A 747 -36.08 -25.67 -18.92
CA ASP A 747 -35.85 -26.11 -20.32
C ASP A 747 -34.44 -26.67 -20.48
N SER A 748 -34.31 -27.67 -21.35
CA SER A 748 -33.05 -28.38 -21.59
C SER A 748 -31.91 -27.54 -22.16
N LYS A 749 -32.21 -26.28 -22.58
CA LYS A 749 -31.18 -25.34 -23.04
C LYS A 749 -30.35 -24.75 -21.90
N TYR A 750 -30.84 -24.78 -20.66
CA TYR A 750 -30.16 -24.24 -19.51
C TYR A 750 -29.45 -25.32 -18.70
N GLU A 751 -28.20 -25.11 -18.43
CA GLU A 751 -27.36 -25.95 -17.60
C GLU A 751 -27.28 -25.36 -16.18
N LEU A 752 -27.46 -26.17 -15.14
CA LEU A 752 -27.18 -25.82 -13.76
C LEU A 752 -25.67 -25.81 -13.56
N LEU A 753 -25.09 -24.64 -13.33
CA LEU A 753 -23.64 -24.46 -13.13
C LEU A 753 -23.24 -24.69 -11.68
N VAL A 754 -23.96 -24.06 -10.74
CA VAL A 754 -23.71 -24.20 -9.29
C VAL A 754 -25.00 -23.91 -8.51
N ALA A 755 -25.15 -24.55 -7.37
CA ALA A 755 -26.20 -24.26 -6.38
C ALA A 755 -25.62 -24.32 -4.97
N SER A 756 -26.40 -23.86 -3.99
CA SER A 756 -26.04 -24.01 -2.57
C SER A 756 -25.73 -25.47 -2.28
N VAL A 757 -24.75 -25.69 -1.40
CA VAL A 757 -24.29 -27.04 -1.03
C VAL A 757 -25.44 -27.90 -0.52
N ASP A 758 -25.50 -29.15 -1.01
CA ASP A 758 -26.57 -30.12 -0.72
C ASP A 758 -27.98 -29.66 -1.17
N VAL A 759 -28.10 -28.73 -2.06
CA VAL A 759 -29.34 -28.26 -2.65
C VAL A 759 -29.46 -28.78 -4.06
N THR A 760 -30.52 -29.58 -4.31
CA THR A 760 -30.96 -29.90 -5.69
C THR A 760 -32.19 -29.05 -5.98
N PRO A 761 -32.08 -28.03 -6.85
CA PRO A 761 -33.21 -27.18 -7.21
C PRO A 761 -34.35 -28.02 -7.82
N LYS A 762 -35.58 -27.74 -7.42
CA LYS A 762 -36.78 -28.38 -7.98
C LYS A 762 -37.61 -27.37 -8.73
N PHE A 763 -38.03 -27.72 -9.94
CA PHE A 763 -38.85 -26.85 -10.76
C PHE A 763 -40.34 -26.99 -10.41
N THR A 764 -41.02 -25.84 -10.43
CA THR A 764 -42.48 -25.73 -10.47
C THR A 764 -42.93 -25.24 -11.83
N THR A 765 -44.21 -24.98 -12.03
CA THR A 765 -44.72 -24.38 -13.26
C THR A 765 -44.31 -22.93 -13.46
N THR A 766 -43.90 -22.21 -12.39
CA THR A 766 -43.64 -20.76 -12.37
C THR A 766 -42.28 -20.41 -11.84
N GLY A 767 -41.50 -21.34 -11.30
CA GLY A 767 -40.24 -21.01 -10.66
C GLY A 767 -39.42 -22.21 -10.20
N ILE A 768 -38.56 -21.95 -9.23
CA ILE A 768 -37.61 -22.90 -8.63
C ILE A 768 -37.81 -22.92 -7.12
N THR A 769 -37.96 -24.11 -6.56
CA THR A 769 -38.01 -24.27 -5.10
C THR A 769 -36.60 -24.29 -4.53
N LEU A 770 -36.28 -23.31 -3.68
CA LEU A 770 -34.99 -23.14 -3.00
C LEU A 770 -35.18 -23.00 -1.47
N PRO A 771 -34.22 -23.50 -0.66
CA PRO A 771 -34.23 -23.22 0.78
C PRO A 771 -33.97 -21.75 1.09
N ALA A 772 -34.41 -21.28 2.24
CA ALA A 772 -34.09 -19.93 2.72
C ALA A 772 -32.58 -19.68 2.74
N GLY A 773 -32.14 -18.58 2.15
CA GLY A 773 -30.74 -18.26 1.94
C GLY A 773 -30.06 -19.14 0.86
N GLY A 774 -30.80 -19.95 0.10
CA GLY A 774 -30.28 -20.76 -0.99
C GLY A 774 -30.23 -20.03 -2.32
N PHE A 775 -29.40 -20.54 -3.24
CA PHE A 775 -29.25 -20.00 -4.59
C PHE A 775 -29.03 -21.13 -5.62
N ALA A 776 -29.24 -20.78 -6.89
CA ALA A 776 -28.88 -21.59 -8.03
C ALA A 776 -28.47 -20.71 -9.22
N VAL A 777 -27.49 -21.15 -10.01
CA VAL A 777 -27.00 -20.45 -11.19
C VAL A 777 -27.16 -21.32 -12.41
N TYR A 778 -27.80 -20.77 -13.43
CA TYR A 778 -28.06 -21.43 -14.72
C TYR A 778 -27.45 -20.60 -15.84
N ALA A 779 -26.95 -21.26 -16.86
CA ALA A 779 -26.51 -20.62 -18.08
C ALA A 779 -26.92 -21.37 -19.34
N SER A 780 -26.91 -20.67 -20.46
CA SER A 780 -27.06 -21.24 -21.80
C SER A 780 -26.14 -20.51 -22.77
N GLY A 781 -25.84 -21.15 -23.90
CA GLY A 781 -24.95 -20.59 -24.91
C GLY A 781 -23.48 -20.99 -24.72
N PRO A 782 -22.62 -20.59 -25.65
CA PRO A 782 -21.21 -20.94 -25.60
C PRO A 782 -20.50 -20.23 -24.44
N LYS A 783 -19.57 -20.94 -23.82
CA LYS A 783 -18.59 -20.32 -22.93
C LYS A 783 -17.71 -19.37 -23.76
N THR A 784 -17.53 -18.15 -23.28
CA THR A 784 -16.76 -17.09 -23.95
C THR A 784 -15.40 -16.88 -23.28
N ALA A 785 -14.96 -17.87 -22.54
CA ALA A 785 -13.62 -17.91 -21.98
C ALA A 785 -12.60 -17.95 -23.11
N ILE A 786 -12.21 -16.87 -23.59
CA ILE A 786 -10.95 -16.49 -24.24
C ILE A 786 -11.20 -15.16 -24.99
N ASP A 787 -10.44 -14.18 -24.57
CA ASP A 787 -9.90 -13.08 -25.38
C ASP A 787 -10.83 -11.93 -25.79
N ASP A 788 -11.03 -11.03 -24.88
CA ASP A 788 -10.62 -9.70 -25.22
C ASP A 788 -9.13 -9.52 -24.83
N ILE A 789 -8.22 -10.06 -25.65
CA ILE A 789 -6.88 -9.48 -25.75
C ILE A 789 -7.15 -8.02 -26.07
N MET A 790 -6.70 -7.11 -25.20
CA MET A 790 -6.78 -5.67 -25.43
C MET A 790 -6.40 -5.45 -26.88
N SER A 791 -7.32 -4.87 -27.68
CA SER A 791 -6.97 -4.44 -29.02
C SER A 791 -6.01 -3.29 -28.85
N ASP A 792 -4.72 -3.60 -28.89
CA ASP A 792 -3.68 -2.61 -29.07
C ASP A 792 -4.08 -1.74 -30.27
N ALA A 793 -3.87 -0.44 -30.17
CA ALA A 793 -4.00 0.48 -31.29
C ALA A 793 -3.17 0.04 -32.52
N ASP A 794 -2.28 -0.94 -32.32
CA ASP A 794 -1.41 -1.57 -33.32
C ASP A 794 -1.87 -2.97 -33.77
N SER A 795 -3.07 -3.45 -33.38
CA SER A 795 -3.55 -4.75 -33.87
C SER A 795 -3.79 -4.69 -35.38
N PRO A 796 -3.41 -5.74 -36.15
CA PRO A 796 -3.62 -5.75 -37.58
C PRO A 796 -5.12 -5.69 -37.88
N THR A 797 -5.52 -4.78 -38.78
CA THR A 797 -6.91 -4.68 -39.24
C THR A 797 -7.22 -5.87 -40.11
N ILE A 798 -8.09 -6.77 -39.67
CA ILE A 798 -8.48 -7.98 -40.37
C ILE A 798 -9.98 -7.91 -40.74
N VAL A 799 -10.29 -8.26 -41.97
CA VAL A 799 -11.66 -8.33 -42.48
C VAL A 799 -11.93 -9.74 -43.03
N VAL A 800 -13.13 -10.23 -42.80
CA VAL A 800 -13.61 -11.47 -43.39
C VAL A 800 -14.66 -11.15 -44.46
N ASP A 801 -14.39 -11.54 -45.72
CA ASP A 801 -15.30 -11.29 -46.84
C ASP A 801 -15.41 -12.56 -47.71
N GLY A 802 -16.64 -13.05 -47.88
CA GLY A 802 -16.91 -14.24 -48.71
C GLY A 802 -16.14 -15.48 -48.31
N GLY A 803 -15.82 -15.64 -47.01
CA GLY A 803 -15.01 -16.77 -46.50
C GLY A 803 -13.50 -16.52 -46.58
N TYR A 804 -13.06 -15.42 -47.12
CA TYR A 804 -11.63 -15.04 -47.13
C TYR A 804 -11.28 -14.14 -45.94
N ILE A 805 -10.13 -14.42 -45.32
CA ILE A 805 -9.55 -13.54 -44.29
C ILE A 805 -8.56 -12.63 -45.01
N ARG A 806 -8.70 -11.31 -44.85
CA ARG A 806 -7.84 -10.29 -45.46
C ARG A 806 -7.30 -9.38 -44.37
N VAL A 807 -6.00 -9.11 -44.42
CA VAL A 807 -5.33 -8.13 -43.57
C VAL A 807 -5.30 -6.81 -44.31
N LEU A 808 -5.86 -5.73 -43.76
CA LEU A 808 -5.92 -4.41 -44.35
C LEU A 808 -4.78 -3.50 -43.90
N SER A 809 -4.13 -3.79 -42.77
CA SER A 809 -2.89 -3.12 -42.34
C SER A 809 -1.69 -3.59 -43.13
N SER A 810 -0.62 -2.81 -43.21
CA SER A 810 0.64 -3.25 -43.80
C SER A 810 1.26 -4.41 -43.00
N TYR A 811 1.80 -5.42 -43.65
CA TYR A 811 2.46 -6.57 -43.02
C TYR A 811 3.57 -7.15 -43.90
N ASP A 812 4.55 -7.79 -43.27
CA ASP A 812 5.62 -8.53 -43.95
C ASP A 812 5.27 -10.01 -44.15
N SER A 813 4.51 -10.59 -43.23
CA SER A 813 4.07 -11.99 -43.28
C SER A 813 2.66 -12.18 -42.75
N PHE A 814 1.92 -13.14 -43.37
CA PHE A 814 0.55 -13.47 -43.01
C PHE A 814 0.31 -14.98 -43.18
N SER A 815 -0.28 -15.60 -42.16
CA SER A 815 -0.56 -17.03 -42.14
C SER A 815 -1.86 -17.33 -41.43
N ILE A 816 -2.61 -18.35 -41.87
CA ILE A 816 -3.86 -18.79 -41.25
C ILE A 816 -3.67 -20.22 -40.75
N TYR A 817 -4.18 -20.52 -39.55
CA TYR A 817 -4.16 -21.83 -38.92
C TYR A 817 -5.56 -22.21 -38.44
N ASN A 818 -5.89 -23.50 -38.48
CA ASN A 818 -7.05 -24.01 -37.77
C ASN A 818 -6.74 -24.16 -36.26
N LEU A 819 -7.75 -24.46 -35.45
CA LEU A 819 -7.59 -24.61 -33.98
C LEU A 819 -6.69 -25.81 -33.58
N SER A 820 -6.38 -26.71 -34.50
CA SER A 820 -5.41 -27.81 -34.29
C SER A 820 -3.96 -27.42 -34.69
N GLY A 821 -3.73 -26.16 -35.04
CA GLY A 821 -2.41 -25.62 -35.39
C GLY A 821 -1.94 -25.94 -36.83
N HIS A 822 -2.81 -26.53 -37.69
CA HIS A 822 -2.45 -26.79 -39.09
C HIS A 822 -2.59 -25.50 -39.94
N SER A 823 -1.57 -25.18 -40.69
CA SER A 823 -1.57 -24.06 -41.64
C SER A 823 -2.57 -24.29 -42.79
N LEU A 824 -3.28 -23.23 -43.15
CA LEU A 824 -4.28 -23.21 -44.20
C LEU A 824 -3.88 -22.26 -45.32
N PRO A 825 -4.34 -22.52 -46.58
CA PRO A 825 -4.10 -21.62 -47.68
C PRO A 825 -4.75 -20.24 -47.44
N VAL A 826 -3.99 -19.15 -47.60
CA VAL A 826 -4.49 -17.79 -47.42
C VAL A 826 -5.29 -17.26 -48.61
N ASP A 827 -5.20 -17.96 -49.75
CA ASP A 827 -5.80 -17.62 -51.03
C ASP A 827 -7.11 -18.41 -51.34
N LYS A 828 -7.61 -19.16 -50.37
CA LYS A 828 -8.85 -19.96 -50.50
C LYS A 828 -9.92 -19.56 -49.50
N PRO A 829 -11.18 -19.63 -49.89
CA PRO A 829 -12.26 -19.36 -48.93
C PRO A 829 -12.31 -20.45 -47.88
N LEU A 830 -12.48 -20.05 -46.64
CA LEU A 830 -12.59 -20.90 -45.48
C LEU A 830 -14.06 -21.24 -45.18
N VAL A 831 -14.30 -22.39 -44.63
CA VAL A 831 -15.66 -22.75 -44.13
C VAL A 831 -15.94 -21.91 -42.83
N PRO A 832 -17.21 -21.71 -42.54
CA PRO A 832 -17.57 -21.11 -41.26
C PRO A 832 -16.89 -21.81 -40.08
N GLY A 833 -16.18 -21.03 -39.26
CA GLY A 833 -15.38 -21.57 -38.15
C GLY A 833 -14.50 -20.50 -37.52
N ILE A 834 -13.70 -20.93 -36.55
CA ILE A 834 -12.72 -20.10 -35.87
C ILE A 834 -11.32 -20.47 -36.37
N TYR A 835 -10.53 -19.42 -36.66
CA TYR A 835 -9.18 -19.55 -37.20
C TYR A 835 -8.20 -18.69 -36.42
N ILE A 836 -6.97 -19.12 -36.35
CA ILE A 836 -5.86 -18.35 -35.80
C ILE A 836 -5.13 -17.70 -36.99
N VAL A 837 -5.05 -16.42 -37.00
CA VAL A 837 -4.38 -15.60 -38.02
C VAL A 837 -3.13 -14.99 -37.41
N ARG A 838 -1.98 -15.30 -38.01
CA ARG A 838 -0.72 -14.66 -37.62
C ARG A 838 -0.34 -13.63 -38.66
N VAL A 839 -0.11 -12.40 -38.22
CA VAL A 839 0.36 -11.27 -39.01
C VAL A 839 1.63 -10.78 -38.37
N ASP A 840 2.78 -11.03 -39.05
CA ASP A 840 4.12 -10.78 -38.50
C ASP A 840 4.34 -11.49 -37.13
N ALA A 841 4.65 -10.76 -36.09
CA ALA A 841 4.80 -11.28 -34.73
C ALA A 841 3.46 -11.39 -33.96
N LYS A 842 2.35 -10.84 -34.52
CA LYS A 842 1.06 -10.79 -33.83
C LYS A 842 0.15 -11.93 -34.26
N THR A 843 -0.61 -12.45 -33.32
CA THR A 843 -1.55 -13.55 -33.55
C THR A 843 -2.95 -13.10 -33.15
N VAL A 844 -3.93 -13.24 -34.05
CA VAL A 844 -5.32 -12.81 -33.85
C VAL A 844 -6.23 -13.99 -34.14
N LYS A 845 -7.31 -14.14 -33.35
CA LYS A 845 -8.36 -15.13 -33.58
C LYS A 845 -9.45 -14.49 -34.44
N VAL A 846 -9.84 -15.17 -35.51
CA VAL A 846 -10.80 -14.67 -36.49
C VAL A 846 -11.93 -15.64 -36.66
N ALA A 847 -13.17 -15.16 -36.55
CA ALA A 847 -14.35 -15.94 -36.85
C ALA A 847 -14.77 -15.72 -38.31
N VAL A 848 -14.84 -16.79 -39.12
CA VAL A 848 -15.44 -16.79 -40.42
C VAL A 848 -16.91 -17.20 -40.26
N THR A 849 -17.81 -16.28 -40.54
CA THR A 849 -19.26 -16.52 -40.56
C THR A 849 -19.75 -16.65 -42.01
N LYS A 850 -20.99 -17.15 -42.21
CA LYS A 850 -21.57 -17.28 -43.56
C LYS A 850 -21.72 -15.94 -44.25
#